data_2b8220831d4827eabb012c393ea3ed0c
#
_entry.id   2b8220831d4827eabb012c393ea3ed0c
#
_cell.length_a   1.000
_cell.length_b   1.000
_cell.length_c   1.000
_cell.angle_alpha   90.00
_cell.angle_beta   90.00
_cell.angle_gamma   90.00
#
_symmetry.space_group_name_H-M   'P 1'
#
loop_
_entity.id
_entity.type
_entity.pdbx_description
1 polymer ?
#
loop_
_entity_poly.entity_id
_entity_poly.type
_entity_poly.pdbx_seq_one_letter_code
_entity_poly.pdbx_strand_id
1 'polypeptide(L)'
;MLRVFNPILFKTRQSRIAAILVGWFAGCLLCGCSPKPPAEEQKKSSGGQLNQATAQSSPGRTNQGGSNQGSTNPVGANPVGAEGSGIKLEWLEGAVPLAVVKTGKENGNLFLPETTGGGIGAFDFDRDGWTDIVCAGGGEADAEKRQMIGASGALYRRIGTAGNGVAGGAAGTPTGPTSDNVGFQSVGQFAGIDFSQHYNTGISIADFDADGFPDLFVAGYSNSQLFRNQGDGTYESLDCQAIGLSSPLWGASAAFFDADADGLLDLYVANYANWSFDNNPVCGQHARTGTQTKSTDYCGPREFQGLPDVFYHNAGDGTFRDITRESGLEDALRGLGVIAADWDQDGDVDLYVANDVDPNLLYRNDGGGRFTEIGRRAGVATNDSGTPEGSMGVAVGDYNLDGKSDLWVTNYQNELGALYRNSGGLVFNYASLNAKIAVTDEASVGWGTAFADLDGDGDEDLLVVNGHIELAPKGSTVDQRPQVLQNQGGKTFQLVPRSNAKFLDTPMNARGLATADFNRDGKLDFVASRVDKEAALVLNRSQDQRSVRLRLVGTKSNRDAIGARIQLQFGRFRAVRQVIGGGSYASTSDLLVHIGIPSEEWKAESVAAAQISIDWPSGQREEFTFDAKSGLWDEEKILVEGVANR
;
A
#
# COMPACT_ATOMS: atom_id res chain seq x y z
N MET A 1 -37.30 40.75 3.34
CA MET A 1 -36.65 41.55 4.39
C MET A 1 -35.15 41.31 4.26
N LEU A 2 -34.46 42.30 3.68
CA LEU A 2 -33.03 42.29 3.51
C LEU A 2 -32.34 42.42 4.86
N ARG A 3 -31.33 41.60 5.14
CA ARG A 3 -30.30 41.91 6.13
C ARG A 3 -28.94 41.94 5.44
N VAL A 4 -28.34 43.12 5.49
CA VAL A 4 -27.04 43.51 5.00
C VAL A 4 -25.96 42.97 5.97
N PHE A 5 -24.96 42.26 5.48
CA PHE A 5 -23.74 41.97 6.24
C PHE A 5 -22.61 42.92 5.85
N ASN A 6 -22.02 43.53 6.85
CA ASN A 6 -20.90 44.47 6.78
C ASN A 6 -19.56 43.72 6.70
N PRO A 7 -18.62 44.09 5.86
CA PRO A 7 -17.28 43.48 5.86
C PRO A 7 -16.37 44.15 6.89
N ILE A 8 -15.69 43.35 7.69
CA ILE A 8 -14.65 43.77 8.63
C ILE A 8 -13.32 43.83 7.90
N LEU A 9 -12.74 45.06 7.87
CA LEU A 9 -11.41 45.35 7.36
C LEU A 9 -10.31 44.72 8.25
N PHE A 10 -9.46 43.91 7.68
CA PHE A 10 -8.16 43.56 8.28
C PHE A 10 -7.09 44.58 7.82
N LYS A 11 -6.49 45.27 8.79
CA LYS A 11 -5.37 46.19 8.61
C LYS A 11 -4.06 45.41 8.47
N THR A 12 -3.40 45.56 7.34
CA THR A 12 -2.01 45.18 7.10
C THR A 12 -1.05 45.96 8.01
N ARG A 13 -0.18 45.24 8.73
CA ARG A 13 1.01 45.79 9.38
C ARG A 13 2.24 45.47 8.52
N GLN A 14 2.75 46.48 7.84
CA GLN A 14 4.12 46.48 7.32
C GLN A 14 5.08 46.76 8.47
N SER A 15 6.08 45.92 8.70
CA SER A 15 7.25 46.23 9.52
C SER A 15 8.52 46.19 8.66
N ARG A 16 9.24 47.27 8.74
CA ARG A 16 10.45 47.62 8.01
C ARG A 16 11.64 46.75 8.40
N ILE A 17 12.35 46.28 7.40
CA ILE A 17 13.69 45.68 7.54
C ILE A 17 14.71 46.80 7.40
N ALA A 18 15.57 46.97 8.41
CA ALA A 18 16.76 47.81 8.35
C ALA A 18 17.99 46.92 8.18
N ALA A 19 18.71 47.15 7.09
CA ALA A 19 20.00 46.52 6.81
C ALA A 19 21.10 47.15 7.69
N ILE A 20 21.98 46.29 8.24
CA ILE A 20 23.30 46.71 8.74
C ILE A 20 24.36 45.82 8.10
N LEU A 21 25.12 46.45 7.21
CA LEU A 21 26.41 45.98 6.69
C LEU A 21 27.50 46.51 7.61
N VAL A 22 28.39 45.69 8.16
CA VAL A 22 29.77 46.06 8.44
C VAL A 22 30.64 44.82 8.34
N GLY A 23 31.61 44.88 7.44
CA GLY A 23 32.66 43.88 7.26
C GLY A 23 33.82 44.03 8.23
N TRP A 24 34.64 42.99 8.33
CA TRP A 24 36.09 43.13 8.64
C TRP A 24 36.90 41.98 7.99
N PHE A 25 37.97 42.42 7.35
CA PHE A 25 39.01 41.66 6.63
C PHE A 25 40.18 41.33 7.54
N ALA A 26 41.01 40.35 7.08
CA ALA A 26 42.40 40.06 7.41
C ALA A 26 42.60 39.09 8.62
N GLY A 27 43.26 38.01 8.49
CA GLY A 27 44.46 37.54 7.86
C GLY A 27 45.24 36.65 8.82
N CYS A 28 45.76 35.55 8.42
CA CYS A 28 47.11 35.14 8.63
C CYS A 28 47.40 33.70 8.17
N LEU A 29 48.49 33.63 7.49
CA LEU A 29 49.16 32.52 6.87
C LEU A 29 49.80 31.50 7.87
N LEU A 30 50.03 30.28 7.33
CA LEU A 30 51.11 29.33 7.61
C LEU A 30 51.01 28.46 8.88
N CYS A 31 50.79 27.15 8.66
CA CYS A 31 51.80 26.10 8.93
C CYS A 31 51.29 24.76 8.40
N GLY A 32 52.04 24.17 7.50
CA GLY A 32 51.85 22.81 6.99
C GLY A 32 52.35 21.76 7.94
N CYS A 33 51.66 20.64 7.99
CA CYS A 33 52.19 19.34 8.37
C CYS A 33 51.29 18.25 7.79
N SER A 34 51.76 17.55 6.78
CA SER A 34 51.19 16.29 6.31
C SER A 34 51.62 15.13 7.23
N PRO A 35 50.74 14.20 7.58
CA PRO A 35 51.16 12.89 8.07
C PRO A 35 51.22 11.87 6.92
N LYS A 36 52.29 11.11 6.90
CA LYS A 36 52.55 9.94 6.06
C LYS A 36 51.63 8.77 6.43
N PRO A 37 51.34 7.87 5.46
CA PRO A 37 50.65 6.62 5.74
C PRO A 37 51.57 5.59 6.42
N PRO A 38 51.02 4.69 7.26
CA PRO A 38 51.78 3.60 7.86
C PRO A 38 51.95 2.42 6.91
N ALA A 39 53.08 1.75 7.09
CA ALA A 39 53.64 0.69 6.28
C ALA A 39 52.88 -0.65 6.39
N GLU A 40 52.91 -1.40 5.29
CA GLU A 40 52.57 -2.83 5.20
C GLU A 40 53.45 -3.69 6.13
N GLU A 41 52.83 -4.50 6.97
CA GLU A 41 53.48 -5.65 7.62
C GLU A 41 53.15 -6.93 6.86
N GLN A 42 54.15 -7.48 6.20
CA GLN A 42 54.19 -8.84 5.67
C GLN A 42 54.22 -9.83 6.82
N LYS A 43 53.27 -10.77 6.91
CA LYS A 43 53.42 -11.99 7.71
C LYS A 43 53.52 -13.21 6.82
N LYS A 44 54.63 -13.90 7.10
CA LYS A 44 55.13 -15.12 6.48
C LYS A 44 54.18 -16.31 6.58
N SER A 45 54.19 -17.09 5.51
CA SER A 45 53.67 -18.45 5.39
C SER A 45 54.32 -19.42 6.38
N SER A 46 53.51 -20.28 6.98
CA SER A 46 53.94 -21.60 7.43
C SER A 46 52.88 -22.63 7.04
N GLY A 47 53.29 -23.60 6.27
CA GLY A 47 52.49 -24.68 5.76
C GLY A 47 52.13 -25.72 6.84
N GLY A 48 51.09 -26.41 6.63
CA GLY A 48 50.64 -27.59 7.38
C GLY A 48 49.81 -28.49 6.49
N GLN A 49 50.29 -29.69 6.32
CA GLN A 49 49.93 -30.70 5.35
C GLN A 49 48.51 -31.27 5.48
N LEU A 50 48.04 -31.72 4.33
CA LEU A 50 46.96 -32.66 4.06
C LEU A 50 46.78 -33.80 5.06
N ASN A 51 45.54 -34.18 5.32
CA ASN A 51 45.18 -35.59 5.48
C ASN A 51 43.92 -35.89 4.65
N GLN A 52 44.15 -36.72 3.66
CA GLN A 52 43.10 -37.46 2.89
C GLN A 52 42.53 -38.54 3.78
N ALA A 53 41.21 -38.67 3.83
CA ALA A 53 40.54 -39.86 4.27
C ALA A 53 39.68 -40.40 3.13
N THR A 54 40.03 -41.59 2.75
CA THR A 54 39.57 -42.43 1.66
C THR A 54 38.10 -42.86 1.79
N ALA A 55 37.44 -42.86 0.65
CA ALA A 55 36.14 -43.50 0.43
C ALA A 55 36.29 -45.04 0.46
N GLN A 56 35.41 -45.72 1.15
CA GLN A 56 35.14 -47.16 0.95
C GLN A 56 33.77 -47.36 0.35
N SER A 57 33.77 -47.92 -0.85
CA SER A 57 32.67 -48.53 -1.57
C SER A 57 32.34 -49.94 -1.05
N SER A 58 31.09 -50.29 -0.98
CA SER A 58 30.66 -51.72 -1.09
C SER A 58 29.15 -51.82 -1.35
N PRO A 59 28.62 -52.98 -1.76
CA PRO A 59 28.26 -53.21 -3.16
C PRO A 59 26.74 -53.47 -3.37
N GLY A 60 26.36 -53.55 -4.62
CA GLY A 60 25.04 -53.66 -5.17
C GLY A 60 24.15 -54.82 -4.69
N ARG A 61 22.86 -54.58 -4.85
CA ARG A 61 21.85 -55.61 -4.99
C ARG A 61 20.96 -55.28 -6.20
N THR A 62 21.12 -56.13 -7.18
CA THR A 62 20.15 -56.32 -8.28
C THR A 62 18.83 -56.80 -7.73
N ASN A 63 17.71 -56.21 -8.16
CA ASN A 63 16.47 -56.96 -8.30
C ASN A 63 15.56 -56.46 -9.41
N GLN A 64 14.98 -57.40 -10.00
CA GLN A 64 14.22 -57.57 -11.20
C GLN A 64 12.97 -56.70 -11.35
N GLY A 65 12.58 -56.59 -12.59
CA GLY A 65 11.45 -55.84 -13.09
C GLY A 65 10.09 -56.29 -12.54
N GLY A 66 9.23 -55.30 -12.51
CA GLY A 66 7.80 -55.43 -12.32
C GLY A 66 7.13 -54.29 -13.04
N SER A 67 6.52 -54.61 -14.17
CA SER A 67 5.60 -53.76 -14.90
C SER A 67 4.43 -53.39 -14.00
N ASN A 68 4.22 -52.08 -13.79
CA ASN A 68 2.93 -51.63 -13.30
C ASN A 68 2.42 -50.44 -14.12
N GLN A 69 1.20 -50.65 -14.57
CA GLN A 69 0.39 -49.80 -15.40
C GLN A 69 0.12 -48.44 -14.74
N GLY A 70 -0.03 -47.42 -15.56
CA GLY A 70 -0.38 -46.09 -15.16
C GLY A 70 -1.64 -46.02 -14.31
N SER A 71 -1.54 -45.38 -13.18
CA SER A 71 -2.66 -44.77 -12.50
C SER A 71 -2.50 -43.26 -12.59
N THR A 72 -3.27 -42.67 -13.46
CA THR A 72 -3.56 -41.24 -13.44
C THR A 72 -4.27 -40.90 -12.14
N ASN A 73 -3.58 -40.28 -11.22
CA ASN A 73 -4.23 -39.65 -10.09
C ASN A 73 -4.98 -38.40 -10.59
N PRO A 74 -6.27 -38.27 -10.31
CA PRO A 74 -6.96 -37.02 -10.59
C PRO A 74 -6.52 -35.97 -9.58
N VAL A 75 -5.90 -34.89 -10.07
CA VAL A 75 -5.77 -33.61 -9.38
C VAL A 75 -7.20 -33.10 -9.22
N GLY A 76 -7.67 -33.00 -8.00
CA GLY A 76 -9.00 -32.46 -7.71
C GLY A 76 -9.66 -33.12 -6.49
N ALA A 77 -9.00 -33.09 -5.33
CA ALA A 77 -9.74 -33.22 -4.09
C ALA A 77 -10.23 -31.80 -3.73
N ASN A 78 -11.50 -31.52 -4.05
CA ASN A 78 -12.20 -30.42 -3.39
C ASN A 78 -12.07 -30.61 -1.88
N PRO A 79 -11.63 -29.63 -1.11
CA PRO A 79 -11.74 -29.70 0.34
C PRO A 79 -13.23 -29.86 0.69
N VAL A 80 -13.52 -30.83 1.52
CA VAL A 80 -14.84 -31.13 2.07
C VAL A 80 -15.44 -29.83 2.63
N GLY A 81 -16.68 -29.55 2.23
CA GLY A 81 -17.39 -28.32 2.44
C GLY A 81 -17.29 -27.77 3.86
N ALA A 82 -16.77 -26.55 3.95
CA ALA A 82 -17.09 -25.66 5.03
C ALA A 82 -18.48 -25.07 4.73
N GLU A 83 -19.46 -25.38 5.54
CA GLU A 83 -20.75 -24.69 5.52
C GLU A 83 -20.50 -23.21 5.90
N GLY A 84 -20.66 -22.31 4.88
CA GLY A 84 -20.98 -20.92 5.04
C GLY A 84 -19.94 -20.02 5.73
N SER A 85 -18.94 -19.50 5.01
CA SER A 85 -18.33 -18.23 5.44
C SER A 85 -19.43 -17.18 5.48
N GLY A 86 -19.47 -16.34 6.54
CA GLY A 86 -20.40 -15.22 6.67
C GLY A 86 -20.22 -14.16 5.60
N ILE A 87 -19.09 -14.18 4.88
CA ILE A 87 -18.66 -13.18 3.90
C ILE A 87 -19.50 -13.29 2.62
N LYS A 88 -20.15 -12.18 2.25
CA LYS A 88 -20.90 -12.00 1.01
C LYS A 88 -20.45 -10.73 0.31
N LEU A 89 -20.06 -10.84 -0.94
CA LEU A 89 -19.51 -9.75 -1.73
C LEU A 89 -20.36 -9.54 -2.99
N GLU A 90 -20.65 -8.28 -3.33
CA GLU A 90 -21.35 -7.88 -4.54
C GLU A 90 -20.42 -7.04 -5.42
N TRP A 91 -20.05 -7.55 -6.59
CA TRP A 91 -19.32 -6.77 -7.58
C TRP A 91 -20.27 -5.90 -8.39
N LEU A 92 -20.10 -4.58 -8.29
CA LEU A 92 -20.83 -3.58 -9.08
C LEU A 92 -20.12 -3.34 -10.42
N GLU A 93 -20.45 -4.14 -11.43
CA GLU A 93 -19.88 -3.99 -12.77
C GLU A 93 -20.25 -2.65 -13.40
N GLY A 94 -19.24 -1.93 -13.94
CA GLY A 94 -19.43 -0.64 -14.59
C GLY A 94 -19.74 0.52 -13.64
N ALA A 95 -19.64 0.33 -12.32
CA ALA A 95 -19.86 1.41 -11.35
C ALA A 95 -18.78 2.49 -11.41
N VAL A 96 -17.56 2.12 -11.79
CA VAL A 96 -16.41 3.04 -11.98
C VAL A 96 -16.00 3.01 -13.45
N PRO A 97 -16.75 3.65 -14.34
CA PRO A 97 -16.49 3.58 -15.77
C PRO A 97 -15.18 4.29 -16.11
N LEU A 98 -14.38 3.68 -17.00
CA LEU A 98 -13.14 4.25 -17.52
C LEU A 98 -11.96 4.35 -16.52
N ALA A 99 -12.08 3.83 -15.29
CA ALA A 99 -10.92 3.65 -14.40
C ALA A 99 -10.04 2.49 -14.90
N VAL A 100 -9.37 2.72 -16.02
CA VAL A 100 -8.58 1.70 -16.73
C VAL A 100 -7.10 2.01 -16.59
N VAL A 101 -6.35 1.05 -16.07
CA VAL A 101 -4.88 1.13 -16.06
C VAL A 101 -4.34 0.65 -17.40
N LYS A 102 -3.69 1.54 -18.15
CA LYS A 102 -3.00 1.21 -19.39
C LYS A 102 -1.58 0.77 -19.11
N THR A 103 -1.12 -0.25 -19.79
CA THR A 103 0.25 -0.75 -19.66
C THR A 103 1.06 -0.70 -20.96
N GLY A 104 0.41 -0.43 -22.11
CA GLY A 104 1.06 -0.43 -23.42
C GLY A 104 1.35 -1.83 -23.98
N LYS A 105 0.91 -2.88 -23.29
CA LYS A 105 1.14 -4.29 -23.66
C LYS A 105 0.71 -4.64 -25.08
N GLU A 106 -0.29 -3.94 -25.61
CA GLU A 106 -0.86 -4.19 -26.93
C GLU A 106 0.10 -3.81 -28.09
N ASN A 107 1.09 -2.95 -27.85
CA ASN A 107 2.05 -2.53 -28.87
C ASN A 107 3.16 -3.58 -29.12
N GLY A 108 3.27 -4.63 -28.30
CA GLY A 108 4.17 -5.77 -28.48
C GLY A 108 5.64 -5.50 -28.20
N ASN A 109 5.97 -4.41 -27.49
CA ASN A 109 7.34 -4.03 -27.16
C ASN A 109 7.94 -4.83 -26.01
N LEU A 110 7.12 -5.33 -25.08
CA LEU A 110 7.52 -6.13 -23.91
C LEU A 110 8.54 -5.42 -23.01
N PHE A 111 8.25 -4.18 -22.66
CA PHE A 111 9.05 -3.38 -21.75
C PHE A 111 8.65 -3.62 -20.30
N LEU A 112 9.62 -3.66 -19.38
CA LEU A 112 9.35 -3.94 -17.97
C LEU A 112 8.26 -3.03 -17.35
N PRO A 113 8.20 -1.71 -17.61
CA PRO A 113 7.13 -0.87 -17.05
C PRO A 113 5.72 -1.31 -17.42
N GLU A 114 5.54 -2.02 -18.53
CA GLU A 114 4.24 -2.53 -18.99
C GLU A 114 3.69 -3.65 -18.07
N THR A 115 4.47 -4.13 -17.10
CA THR A 115 4.07 -5.21 -16.19
C THR A 115 3.50 -4.70 -14.87
N THR A 116 3.88 -3.50 -14.42
CA THR A 116 3.60 -3.00 -13.07
C THR A 116 2.19 -2.45 -12.90
N GLY A 117 1.62 -1.86 -13.94
CA GLY A 117 0.27 -1.29 -13.88
C GLY A 117 0.22 0.00 -13.04
N GLY A 118 -0.95 0.34 -12.53
CA GLY A 118 -1.20 1.55 -11.75
C GLY A 118 -2.05 1.31 -10.52
N GLY A 119 -1.81 2.12 -9.49
CA GLY A 119 -2.51 2.11 -8.22
C GLY A 119 -3.91 2.72 -8.29
N ILE A 120 -4.62 2.59 -7.18
CA ILE A 120 -5.95 3.13 -6.97
C ILE A 120 -6.05 3.70 -5.55
N GLY A 121 -6.79 4.79 -5.36
CA GLY A 121 -6.99 5.42 -4.06
C GLY A 121 -8.46 5.63 -3.73
N ALA A 122 -8.79 5.59 -2.44
CA ALA A 122 -10.12 5.81 -1.91
C ALA A 122 -10.06 6.93 -0.84
N PHE A 123 -10.85 7.99 -0.99
CA PHE A 123 -10.86 9.15 -0.09
C PHE A 123 -12.03 10.10 -0.41
N ASP A 124 -12.39 10.98 0.50
CA ASP A 124 -13.40 12.02 0.31
C ASP A 124 -12.70 13.33 -0.10
N PHE A 125 -12.54 13.57 -1.43
CA PHE A 125 -11.72 14.69 -1.91
C PHE A 125 -12.38 16.07 -1.76
N ASP A 126 -13.73 16.14 -1.78
CA ASP A 126 -14.47 17.40 -1.71
C ASP A 126 -15.21 17.60 -0.38
N ARG A 127 -14.94 16.72 0.60
CA ARG A 127 -15.51 16.76 1.96
C ARG A 127 -17.05 16.73 1.97
N ASP A 128 -17.67 16.06 0.98
CA ASP A 128 -19.12 15.87 0.94
C ASP A 128 -19.58 14.68 1.80
N GLY A 129 -18.66 13.96 2.40
CA GLY A 129 -18.87 12.83 3.28
C GLY A 129 -19.03 11.50 2.54
N TRP A 130 -18.84 11.45 1.23
CA TRP A 130 -18.85 10.22 0.45
C TRP A 130 -17.45 9.91 -0.09
N THR A 131 -17.05 8.66 0.00
CA THR A 131 -15.74 8.24 -0.48
C THR A 131 -15.70 8.19 -1.99
N ASP A 132 -14.72 8.88 -2.57
CA ASP A 132 -14.39 8.98 -3.98
C ASP A 132 -13.25 8.01 -4.35
N ILE A 133 -12.96 7.93 -5.65
CA ILE A 133 -11.92 7.04 -6.17
C ILE A 133 -10.99 7.83 -7.08
N VAL A 134 -9.68 7.63 -6.91
CA VAL A 134 -8.67 8.07 -7.88
C VAL A 134 -7.93 6.85 -8.43
N CYS A 135 -7.64 6.84 -9.74
CA CYS A 135 -6.92 5.75 -10.40
C CYS A 135 -5.76 6.30 -11.21
N ALA A 136 -4.54 5.81 -10.94
CA ALA A 136 -3.39 6.09 -11.79
C ALA A 136 -3.58 5.41 -13.16
N GLY A 137 -3.45 6.19 -14.23
CA GLY A 137 -3.74 5.71 -15.58
C GLY A 137 -2.71 4.72 -16.15
N GLY A 138 -1.51 4.63 -15.55
CA GLY A 138 -0.40 3.92 -16.16
C GLY A 138 0.11 4.66 -17.40
N GLY A 139 0.27 3.94 -18.51
CA GLY A 139 0.70 4.55 -19.76
C GLY A 139 1.21 3.52 -20.76
N GLU A 140 1.94 3.99 -21.76
CA GLU A 140 2.58 3.15 -22.76
C GLU A 140 3.99 3.65 -23.08
N ALA A 141 4.81 2.77 -23.63
CA ALA A 141 6.15 3.11 -24.10
C ALA A 141 6.14 3.32 -25.63
N ASP A 142 6.45 4.53 -26.08
CA ASP A 142 6.70 4.83 -27.50
C ASP A 142 8.15 4.46 -27.82
N ALA A 143 8.33 3.30 -28.45
CA ALA A 143 9.66 2.79 -28.80
C ALA A 143 10.36 3.63 -29.88
N GLU A 144 9.62 4.27 -30.77
CA GLU A 144 10.19 5.09 -31.85
C GLU A 144 10.71 6.42 -31.30
N LYS A 145 9.95 7.07 -30.44
CA LYS A 145 10.36 8.31 -29.77
C LYS A 145 11.20 8.08 -28.53
N ARG A 146 11.29 6.83 -28.07
CA ARG A 146 11.99 6.45 -26.82
C ARG A 146 11.47 7.24 -25.61
N GLN A 147 10.16 7.32 -25.50
CA GLN A 147 9.47 8.09 -24.47
C GLN A 147 8.39 7.25 -23.80
N MET A 148 8.28 7.39 -22.49
CA MET A 148 7.13 6.90 -21.74
C MET A 148 6.01 7.94 -21.83
N ILE A 149 4.81 7.49 -22.22
CA ILE A 149 3.62 8.35 -22.39
C ILE A 149 2.62 7.94 -21.31
N GLY A 150 2.16 8.90 -20.54
CA GLY A 150 1.13 8.66 -19.54
C GLY A 150 -0.25 8.41 -20.17
N ALA A 151 -1.02 7.56 -19.55
CA ALA A 151 -2.45 7.47 -19.84
C ALA A 151 -3.23 8.38 -18.89
N SER A 152 -4.38 8.86 -19.36
CA SER A 152 -5.27 9.63 -18.50
C SER A 152 -5.79 8.74 -17.37
N GLY A 153 -5.23 8.89 -16.18
CA GLY A 153 -5.89 8.48 -14.96
C GLY A 153 -7.08 9.40 -14.67
N ALA A 154 -7.85 9.10 -13.67
CA ALA A 154 -8.99 9.94 -13.36
C ALA A 154 -9.32 9.96 -11.87
N LEU A 155 -9.88 11.11 -11.46
CA LEU A 155 -10.62 11.26 -10.22
C LEU A 155 -12.10 11.01 -10.50
N TYR A 156 -12.72 10.17 -9.70
CA TYR A 156 -14.12 9.76 -9.81
C TYR A 156 -14.85 10.19 -8.55
N ARG A 157 -15.75 11.16 -8.71
CA ARG A 157 -16.65 11.59 -7.63
C ARG A 157 -17.78 10.60 -7.44
N ARG A 158 -18.07 10.27 -6.21
CA ARG A 158 -19.22 9.48 -5.81
C ARG A 158 -20.53 10.22 -6.13
N ILE A 159 -21.39 9.60 -6.93
CA ILE A 159 -22.71 10.10 -7.26
C ILE A 159 -23.77 9.01 -7.01
N GLY A 160 -25.04 9.38 -6.94
CA GLY A 160 -26.12 8.41 -7.09
C GLY A 160 -26.19 7.89 -8.53
N THR A 161 -26.60 6.64 -8.77
CA THR A 161 -26.89 6.17 -10.11
C THR A 161 -28.03 7.00 -10.69
N ALA A 162 -27.90 7.47 -11.94
CA ALA A 162 -29.07 8.00 -12.65
C ALA A 162 -30.12 6.89 -12.69
N GLY A 163 -31.29 7.13 -12.11
CA GLY A 163 -32.36 6.15 -12.13
C GLY A 163 -32.53 5.63 -13.55
N ASN A 164 -32.66 4.31 -13.73
CA ASN A 164 -32.83 3.64 -15.03
C ASN A 164 -34.05 4.23 -15.73
N GLY A 165 -33.88 5.38 -16.37
CA GLY A 165 -34.83 5.98 -17.27
C GLY A 165 -34.97 5.04 -18.46
N VAL A 166 -36.10 4.35 -18.54
CA VAL A 166 -36.54 3.62 -19.72
C VAL A 166 -36.29 4.53 -20.93
N ALA A 167 -35.57 4.02 -21.91
CA ALA A 167 -35.25 4.75 -23.14
C ALA A 167 -36.50 5.41 -23.71
N GLY A 168 -36.62 6.76 -23.60
CA GLY A 168 -37.73 7.55 -24.09
C GLY A 168 -38.27 8.64 -23.17
N GLY A 169 -37.83 8.74 -21.90
CA GLY A 169 -38.20 9.82 -20.98
C GLY A 169 -37.10 10.86 -20.81
N ALA A 170 -37.46 12.12 -20.57
CA ALA A 170 -36.48 13.20 -20.27
C ALA A 170 -35.50 12.76 -19.20
N ALA A 171 -34.21 13.07 -19.39
CA ALA A 171 -33.13 12.74 -18.45
C ALA A 171 -33.54 13.11 -17.01
N GLY A 172 -33.75 12.08 -16.17
CA GLY A 172 -34.11 12.29 -14.78
C GLY A 172 -32.95 13.04 -14.09
N THR A 173 -33.32 13.98 -13.24
CA THR A 173 -32.34 14.69 -12.40
C THR A 173 -31.57 13.63 -11.60
N PRO A 174 -30.21 13.68 -11.57
CA PRO A 174 -29.45 12.76 -10.75
C PRO A 174 -29.94 12.85 -9.30
N THR A 175 -30.33 11.71 -8.73
CA THR A 175 -30.56 11.63 -7.29
C THR A 175 -29.21 11.70 -6.61
N GLY A 176 -29.08 12.46 -5.52
CA GLY A 176 -27.83 12.49 -4.73
C GLY A 176 -27.41 11.09 -4.27
N PRO A 177 -26.16 10.91 -3.79
CA PRO A 177 -25.66 9.65 -3.29
C PRO A 177 -26.53 9.10 -2.15
N THR A 178 -26.74 7.78 -2.15
CA THR A 178 -27.40 7.03 -1.07
C THR A 178 -26.73 5.67 -0.91
N SER A 179 -26.91 4.99 0.22
CA SER A 179 -26.35 3.67 0.47
C SER A 179 -26.71 2.61 -0.59
N ASP A 180 -27.89 2.73 -1.18
CA ASP A 180 -28.42 1.75 -2.16
C ASP A 180 -28.07 2.11 -3.61
N ASN A 181 -27.53 3.30 -3.84
CA ASN A 181 -27.36 3.87 -5.16
C ASN A 181 -25.91 4.28 -5.40
N VAL A 182 -25.03 3.30 -5.69
CA VAL A 182 -23.60 3.49 -5.85
C VAL A 182 -23.23 3.68 -7.32
N GLY A 183 -22.72 4.86 -7.66
CA GLY A 183 -22.19 5.17 -8.99
C GLY A 183 -21.14 6.27 -8.88
N PHE A 184 -20.28 6.35 -9.88
CA PHE A 184 -19.17 7.30 -9.94
C PHE A 184 -19.17 8.06 -11.25
N GLN A 185 -18.73 9.31 -11.21
CA GLN A 185 -18.55 10.17 -12.37
C GLN A 185 -17.10 10.64 -12.43
N SER A 186 -16.47 10.51 -13.59
CA SER A 186 -15.14 11.10 -13.80
C SER A 186 -15.21 12.62 -13.73
N VAL A 187 -14.44 13.22 -12.84
CA VAL A 187 -14.34 14.66 -12.60
C VAL A 187 -12.93 15.21 -12.74
N GLY A 188 -11.91 14.37 -12.99
CA GLY A 188 -10.50 14.77 -12.98
C GLY A 188 -10.19 15.98 -13.86
N GLN A 189 -10.76 16.06 -15.05
CA GLN A 189 -10.57 17.20 -15.94
C GLN A 189 -11.13 18.51 -15.34
N PHE A 190 -12.27 18.45 -14.66
CA PHE A 190 -12.87 19.62 -13.99
C PHE A 190 -12.13 19.95 -12.70
N ALA A 191 -11.61 18.94 -12.03
CA ALA A 191 -10.81 19.09 -10.83
C ALA A 191 -9.37 19.57 -11.09
N GLY A 192 -8.94 19.73 -12.35
CA GLY A 192 -7.58 20.18 -12.68
C GLY A 192 -6.52 19.08 -12.62
N ILE A 193 -6.93 17.81 -12.59
CA ILE A 193 -6.03 16.66 -12.56
C ILE A 193 -5.76 16.17 -13.99
N ASP A 194 -4.48 16.15 -14.38
CA ASP A 194 -4.01 15.58 -15.64
C ASP A 194 -2.84 14.62 -15.41
N PHE A 195 -3.11 13.33 -15.48
CA PHE A 195 -2.12 12.27 -15.35
C PHE A 195 -1.44 11.90 -16.66
N SER A 196 -1.87 12.48 -17.82
CA SER A 196 -1.36 12.10 -19.13
C SER A 196 0.07 12.53 -19.40
N GLN A 197 0.62 13.42 -18.57
CA GLN A 197 1.96 13.99 -18.78
C GLN A 197 3.09 13.00 -18.50
N HIS A 198 2.85 12.01 -17.63
CA HIS A 198 3.87 11.06 -17.17
C HIS A 198 3.30 9.65 -17.05
N TYR A 199 4.15 8.64 -17.23
CA TYR A 199 3.78 7.25 -16.94
C TYR A 199 3.59 7.08 -15.43
N ASN A 200 2.36 6.89 -14.98
CA ASN A 200 1.97 6.89 -13.58
C ASN A 200 1.90 5.46 -13.02
N THR A 201 2.33 5.27 -11.78
CA THR A 201 2.35 3.98 -11.10
C THR A 201 1.59 4.02 -9.78
N GLY A 202 2.16 4.65 -8.76
CA GLY A 202 1.62 4.65 -7.41
C GLY A 202 0.81 5.90 -7.08
N ILE A 203 -0.16 5.74 -6.18
CA ILE A 203 -0.96 6.81 -5.60
C ILE A 203 -0.73 6.86 -4.09
N SER A 204 -0.46 8.04 -3.56
CA SER A 204 -0.46 8.30 -2.12
C SER A 204 -1.29 9.54 -1.83
N ILE A 205 -2.15 9.45 -0.82
CA ILE A 205 -3.13 10.47 -0.47
C ILE A 205 -2.91 10.89 0.97
N ALA A 206 -2.74 12.19 1.21
CA ALA A 206 -2.63 12.76 2.55
C ALA A 206 -2.79 14.28 2.50
N ASP A 207 -3.13 14.90 3.62
CA ASP A 207 -3.17 16.35 3.81
C ASP A 207 -1.76 16.83 4.20
N PHE A 208 -0.87 17.03 3.19
CA PHE A 208 0.55 17.32 3.43
C PHE A 208 0.82 18.73 3.93
N ASP A 209 -0.07 19.70 3.65
CA ASP A 209 0.08 21.09 4.10
C ASP A 209 -0.84 21.45 5.29
N ALA A 210 -1.53 20.44 5.83
CA ALA A 210 -2.38 20.54 7.02
C ALA A 210 -3.54 21.54 6.89
N ASP A 211 -4.03 21.80 5.65
CA ASP A 211 -5.13 22.73 5.40
C ASP A 211 -6.52 22.10 5.61
N GLY A 212 -6.60 20.79 5.80
CA GLY A 212 -7.80 20.02 6.08
C GLY A 212 -8.38 19.34 4.84
N PHE A 213 -7.75 19.42 3.68
CA PHE A 213 -8.17 18.77 2.46
C PHE A 213 -7.11 17.78 1.98
N PRO A 214 -7.50 16.56 1.56
CA PRO A 214 -6.52 15.56 1.15
C PRO A 214 -5.90 15.91 -0.21
N ASP A 215 -4.58 15.88 -0.26
CA ASP A 215 -3.77 16.07 -1.45
C ASP A 215 -3.43 14.76 -2.12
N LEU A 216 -2.87 14.82 -3.33
CA LEU A 216 -2.61 13.65 -4.14
C LEU A 216 -1.18 13.65 -4.67
N PHE A 217 -0.35 12.71 -4.22
CA PHE A 217 0.94 12.40 -4.82
C PHE A 217 0.83 11.20 -5.75
N VAL A 218 1.41 11.33 -6.95
CA VAL A 218 1.41 10.28 -7.98
C VAL A 218 2.84 9.97 -8.35
N ALA A 219 3.31 8.79 -7.95
CA ALA A 219 4.60 8.26 -8.37
C ALA A 219 4.56 7.83 -9.84
N GLY A 220 5.70 7.89 -10.52
CA GLY A 220 5.77 7.50 -11.92
C GLY A 220 7.18 7.22 -12.42
N TYR A 221 7.29 6.88 -13.69
CA TYR A 221 8.56 6.65 -14.35
C TYR A 221 9.23 7.98 -14.72
N SER A 222 10.43 8.20 -14.20
CA SER A 222 11.28 9.39 -14.41
C SER A 222 10.68 10.71 -13.93
N ASN A 223 9.52 10.72 -13.34
CA ASN A 223 8.91 11.90 -12.72
C ASN A 223 7.73 11.53 -11.83
N SER A 224 7.41 12.39 -10.89
CA SER A 224 6.25 12.29 -10.01
C SER A 224 5.43 13.57 -10.08
N GLN A 225 4.18 13.53 -9.65
CA GLN A 225 3.28 14.68 -9.62
C GLN A 225 2.72 14.87 -8.21
N LEU A 226 2.62 16.10 -7.75
CA LEU A 226 1.92 16.48 -6.53
C LEU A 226 0.80 17.45 -6.90
N PHE A 227 -0.42 17.12 -6.49
CA PHE A 227 -1.61 17.94 -6.68
C PHE A 227 -2.10 18.38 -5.32
N ARG A 228 -2.12 19.68 -5.08
CA ARG A 228 -2.65 20.29 -3.87
C ARG A 228 -4.13 20.56 -4.02
N ASN A 229 -4.94 20.07 -3.08
CA ASN A 229 -6.37 20.35 -3.02
C ASN A 229 -6.64 21.81 -2.64
N GLN A 230 -7.51 22.50 -3.37
CA GLN A 230 -7.82 23.90 -3.13
C GLN A 230 -9.04 24.10 -2.22
N GLY A 231 -9.65 23.02 -1.71
CA GLY A 231 -10.82 23.06 -0.84
C GLY A 231 -12.13 23.46 -1.53
N ASP A 232 -12.11 23.65 -2.83
CA ASP A 232 -13.29 24.01 -3.64
C ASP A 232 -13.69 22.90 -4.65
N GLY A 233 -13.10 21.71 -4.51
CA GLY A 233 -13.26 20.57 -5.40
C GLY A 233 -12.29 20.57 -6.59
N THR A 234 -11.30 21.46 -6.59
CA THR A 234 -10.25 21.53 -7.60
C THR A 234 -8.86 21.31 -7.00
N TYR A 235 -7.90 20.96 -7.85
CA TYR A 235 -6.51 20.75 -7.51
C TYR A 235 -5.59 21.67 -8.29
N GLU A 236 -4.53 22.11 -7.64
CA GLU A 236 -3.39 22.79 -8.25
C GLU A 236 -2.25 21.77 -8.46
N SER A 237 -1.81 21.58 -9.71
CA SER A 237 -0.60 20.79 -9.99
C SER A 237 0.64 21.59 -9.61
N LEU A 238 1.41 21.11 -8.65
CA LEU A 238 2.63 21.76 -8.19
C LEU A 238 3.82 21.39 -9.08
N ASP A 239 4.74 22.35 -9.28
CA ASP A 239 6.02 22.07 -9.94
C ASP A 239 6.94 21.33 -8.97
N CYS A 240 6.99 20.01 -9.09
CA CYS A 240 7.79 19.13 -8.23
C CYS A 240 9.28 19.52 -8.19
N GLN A 241 9.84 20.05 -9.30
CA GLN A 241 11.22 20.54 -9.31
C GLN A 241 11.38 21.80 -8.44
N ALA A 242 10.44 22.72 -8.55
CA ALA A 242 10.48 23.97 -7.78
C ALA A 242 10.32 23.76 -6.28
N ILE A 243 9.52 22.75 -5.88
CA ILE A 243 9.27 22.42 -4.47
C ILE A 243 10.20 21.35 -3.90
N GLY A 244 11.19 20.88 -4.65
CA GLY A 244 12.21 19.92 -4.16
C GLY A 244 11.85 18.45 -4.24
N LEU A 245 10.74 18.06 -4.88
CA LEU A 245 10.28 16.67 -5.06
C LEU A 245 10.74 16.02 -6.39
N SER A 246 11.70 16.59 -7.08
CA SER A 246 12.13 16.06 -8.38
C SER A 246 13.02 14.84 -8.22
N SER A 247 12.60 13.71 -8.79
CA SER A 247 13.41 12.50 -8.92
C SER A 247 13.30 11.93 -10.33
N PRO A 248 14.42 11.67 -11.03
CA PRO A 248 14.41 11.04 -12.35
C PRO A 248 14.30 9.50 -12.27
N LEU A 249 13.99 8.95 -11.11
CA LEU A 249 13.93 7.52 -10.87
C LEU A 249 12.53 6.98 -11.23
N TRP A 250 12.37 5.67 -11.20
CA TRP A 250 11.10 5.02 -11.40
C TRP A 250 10.43 4.75 -10.05
N GLY A 251 9.58 5.67 -9.58
CA GLY A 251 8.77 5.49 -8.38
C GLY A 251 7.65 4.47 -8.61
N ALA A 252 7.55 3.47 -7.75
CA ALA A 252 6.52 2.44 -7.80
C ALA A 252 5.39 2.71 -6.82
N SER A 253 5.72 2.98 -5.57
CA SER A 253 4.79 3.29 -4.47
C SER A 253 5.31 4.44 -3.63
N ALA A 254 4.44 5.04 -2.82
CA ALA A 254 4.83 6.09 -1.88
C ALA A 254 4.02 6.02 -0.59
N ALA A 255 4.59 6.56 0.49
CA ALA A 255 3.93 6.68 1.78
C ALA A 255 4.20 8.06 2.39
N PHE A 256 3.13 8.72 2.82
CA PHE A 256 3.23 9.89 3.70
C PHE A 256 3.21 9.45 5.15
N PHE A 257 4.07 10.01 5.98
CA PHE A 257 4.10 9.83 7.43
C PHE A 257 4.96 10.91 8.09
N ASP A 258 4.72 11.19 9.34
CA ASP A 258 5.48 12.16 10.14
C ASP A 258 6.66 11.43 10.80
N ALA A 259 7.85 11.57 10.24
CA ALA A 259 9.02 10.79 10.64
C ALA A 259 9.78 11.39 11.83
N ASP A 260 9.68 12.69 12.05
CA ASP A 260 10.42 13.39 13.11
C ASP A 260 9.52 13.99 14.20
N ALA A 261 8.21 13.67 14.15
CA ALA A 261 7.19 14.09 15.10
C ALA A 261 7.02 15.62 15.17
N ASP A 262 7.23 16.35 14.04
CA ASP A 262 7.04 17.79 13.95
C ASP A 262 5.59 18.20 13.61
N GLY A 263 4.73 17.24 13.29
CA GLY A 263 3.33 17.40 12.96
C GLY A 263 3.07 17.60 11.46
N LEU A 264 4.08 17.53 10.61
CA LEU A 264 3.97 17.58 9.15
C LEU A 264 4.22 16.20 8.55
N LEU A 265 3.62 15.95 7.41
CA LEU A 265 3.81 14.67 6.72
C LEU A 265 4.99 14.75 5.77
N ASP A 266 6.00 13.93 6.01
CA ASP A 266 7.11 13.63 5.13
C ASP A 266 6.68 12.64 4.05
N LEU A 267 7.50 12.46 3.00
CA LEU A 267 7.17 11.59 1.88
C LEU A 267 8.31 10.62 1.57
N TYR A 268 8.04 9.32 1.64
CA TYR A 268 8.92 8.28 1.14
C TYR A 268 8.43 7.73 -0.21
N VAL A 269 9.35 7.58 -1.18
CA VAL A 269 9.07 7.03 -2.50
C VAL A 269 9.93 5.80 -2.73
N ALA A 270 9.30 4.63 -2.81
CA ALA A 270 9.95 3.38 -3.19
C ALA A 270 10.18 3.35 -4.69
N ASN A 271 11.43 3.13 -5.12
CA ASN A 271 11.84 3.08 -6.50
C ASN A 271 12.17 1.64 -6.94
N TYR A 272 11.86 1.30 -8.18
CA TYR A 272 11.92 -0.08 -8.62
C TYR A 272 13.25 -0.45 -9.29
N ALA A 273 13.37 -0.23 -10.58
CA ALA A 273 14.47 -0.80 -11.36
C ALA A 273 15.01 0.17 -12.40
N ASN A 274 16.30 0.05 -12.74
CA ASN A 274 16.99 0.91 -13.70
C ASN A 274 16.69 0.61 -15.17
N TRP A 275 15.46 0.15 -15.46
CA TRP A 275 15.04 -0.06 -16.84
C TRP A 275 15.10 1.27 -17.61
N SER A 276 15.52 1.17 -18.87
CA SER A 276 15.44 2.28 -19.84
C SER A 276 15.42 1.72 -21.27
N PHE A 277 15.11 2.56 -22.26
CA PHE A 277 15.17 2.16 -23.67
C PHE A 277 16.58 1.72 -24.13
N ASP A 278 17.64 2.16 -23.42
CA ASP A 278 19.02 1.72 -23.66
C ASP A 278 19.40 0.47 -22.86
N ASN A 279 18.68 0.20 -21.78
CA ASN A 279 18.86 -0.93 -20.89
C ASN A 279 17.62 -1.83 -20.94
N ASN A 280 17.38 -2.44 -22.11
CA ASN A 280 16.27 -3.36 -22.34
C ASN A 280 16.79 -4.64 -23.02
N PRO A 281 17.21 -5.66 -22.26
CA PRO A 281 17.75 -6.90 -22.81
C PRO A 281 16.70 -7.70 -23.60
N VAL A 282 17.14 -8.68 -24.36
CA VAL A 282 16.26 -9.63 -25.06
C VAL A 282 15.97 -10.82 -24.15
N CYS A 283 14.69 -11.04 -23.82
CA CYS A 283 14.25 -12.07 -22.88
C CYS A 283 13.25 -13.06 -23.49
N GLY A 284 12.97 -14.14 -22.75
CA GLY A 284 12.04 -15.20 -23.14
C GLY A 284 12.72 -16.48 -23.59
N GLN A 285 11.93 -17.39 -24.18
CA GLN A 285 12.43 -18.70 -24.61
C GLN A 285 13.50 -18.51 -25.70
N HIS A 286 14.66 -19.14 -25.50
CA HIS A 286 15.83 -19.10 -26.41
C HIS A 286 16.66 -17.81 -26.45
N ALA A 287 16.38 -16.79 -25.64
CA ALA A 287 17.22 -15.58 -25.57
C ALA A 287 18.69 -15.90 -25.25
N ARG A 288 18.93 -16.90 -24.41
CA ARG A 288 20.29 -17.35 -24.02
C ARG A 288 21.08 -18.07 -25.12
N THR A 289 20.47 -18.48 -26.21
CA THR A 289 21.18 -19.14 -27.33
C THR A 289 21.77 -18.16 -28.34
N GLY A 290 21.55 -16.85 -28.16
CA GLY A 290 22.09 -15.79 -29.03
C GLY A 290 21.51 -15.72 -30.43
N THR A 291 20.52 -16.53 -30.73
CA THR A 291 19.85 -16.57 -32.06
C THR A 291 18.61 -15.70 -32.14
N GLN A 292 18.11 -15.21 -30.99
CA GLN A 292 16.91 -14.42 -30.89
C GLN A 292 17.24 -12.92 -30.85
N THR A 293 16.58 -12.14 -31.69
CA THR A 293 16.76 -10.69 -31.80
C THR A 293 15.61 -9.88 -31.21
N LYS A 294 14.52 -10.56 -30.77
CA LYS A 294 13.36 -9.93 -30.14
C LYS A 294 12.94 -10.73 -28.91
N SER A 295 12.49 -10.06 -27.87
CA SER A 295 11.87 -10.68 -26.71
C SER A 295 10.62 -11.46 -27.10
N THR A 296 10.41 -12.61 -26.47
CA THR A 296 9.16 -13.40 -26.55
C THR A 296 8.36 -13.36 -25.28
N ASP A 297 8.93 -12.77 -24.22
CA ASP A 297 8.28 -12.48 -22.95
C ASP A 297 8.98 -11.27 -22.30
N TYR A 298 8.38 -10.75 -21.22
CA TYR A 298 8.99 -9.70 -20.42
C TYR A 298 10.27 -10.16 -19.75
N CYS A 299 11.21 -9.24 -19.58
CA CYS A 299 12.41 -9.48 -18.79
C CYS A 299 12.07 -9.49 -17.29
N GLY A 300 12.57 -10.49 -16.57
CA GLY A 300 12.41 -10.53 -15.13
C GLY A 300 13.24 -9.45 -14.41
N PRO A 301 12.91 -9.12 -13.16
CA PRO A 301 13.56 -8.04 -12.41
C PRO A 301 15.06 -8.24 -12.21
N ARG A 302 15.54 -9.48 -12.16
CA ARG A 302 16.98 -9.81 -11.99
C ARG A 302 17.87 -9.38 -13.16
N GLU A 303 17.30 -9.02 -14.30
CA GLU A 303 18.04 -8.47 -15.45
C GLU A 303 18.37 -6.98 -15.29
N PHE A 304 17.81 -6.32 -14.27
CA PHE A 304 17.96 -4.90 -13.98
C PHE A 304 18.53 -4.70 -12.57
N GLN A 305 19.19 -3.57 -12.34
CA GLN A 305 19.63 -3.17 -11.00
C GLN A 305 18.48 -2.47 -10.28
N GLY A 306 18.40 -2.65 -8.95
CA GLY A 306 17.53 -1.86 -8.10
C GLY A 306 17.94 -0.40 -8.08
N LEU A 307 16.99 0.47 -7.79
CA LEU A 307 17.20 1.91 -7.65
C LEU A 307 17.18 2.29 -6.15
N PRO A 308 17.90 3.37 -5.76
CA PRO A 308 17.74 3.91 -4.41
C PRO A 308 16.35 4.50 -4.25
N ASP A 309 15.76 4.29 -3.09
CA ASP A 309 14.53 4.98 -2.69
C ASP A 309 14.83 6.44 -2.34
N VAL A 310 13.81 7.28 -2.23
CA VAL A 310 14.00 8.68 -1.88
C VAL A 310 13.08 9.06 -0.71
N PHE A 311 13.65 9.74 0.28
CA PHE A 311 12.93 10.25 1.42
C PHE A 311 13.00 11.78 1.48
N TYR A 312 11.84 12.41 1.45
CA TYR A 312 11.68 13.85 1.42
C TYR A 312 11.09 14.35 2.73
N HIS A 313 11.81 15.20 3.43
CA HIS A 313 11.31 15.92 4.59
C HIS A 313 10.50 17.14 4.15
N ASN A 314 9.34 17.33 4.74
CA ASN A 314 8.46 18.47 4.54
C ASN A 314 8.95 19.68 5.37
N ALA A 315 9.36 20.74 4.70
CA ALA A 315 9.90 21.93 5.39
C ALA A 315 8.83 22.85 6.02
N GLY A 316 7.54 22.54 5.86
CA GLY A 316 6.42 23.32 6.40
C GLY A 316 6.17 24.66 5.70
N ASP A 317 6.89 24.96 4.62
CA ASP A 317 6.71 26.15 3.80
C ASP A 317 6.20 25.85 2.38
N GLY A 318 5.71 24.61 2.16
CA GLY A 318 5.27 24.09 0.88
C GLY A 318 6.40 23.52 0.02
N THR A 319 7.60 23.36 0.58
CA THR A 319 8.75 22.74 -0.08
C THR A 319 9.19 21.46 0.64
N PHE A 320 9.87 20.60 -0.08
CA PHE A 320 10.45 19.35 0.41
C PHE A 320 11.96 19.33 0.23
N ARG A 321 12.65 18.60 1.09
CA ARG A 321 14.09 18.41 1.02
C ARG A 321 14.42 16.92 1.01
N ASP A 322 15.16 16.45 0.01
CA ASP A 322 15.72 15.10 0.01
C ASP A 322 16.70 14.94 1.18
N ILE A 323 16.35 14.07 2.11
CA ILE A 323 17.15 13.72 3.29
C ILE A 323 17.47 12.23 3.37
N THR A 324 17.32 11.51 2.27
CA THR A 324 17.52 10.06 2.18
C THR A 324 18.81 9.62 2.87
N ARG A 325 19.93 10.24 2.52
CA ARG A 325 21.22 9.93 3.09
C ARG A 325 21.36 10.32 4.57
N GLU A 326 20.84 11.48 4.93
CA GLU A 326 20.92 12.02 6.29
C GLU A 326 20.10 11.17 7.27
N SER A 327 19.04 10.54 6.79
CA SER A 327 18.14 9.67 7.54
C SER A 327 18.58 8.21 7.58
N GLY A 328 19.60 7.79 6.80
CA GLY A 328 20.10 6.40 6.78
C GLY A 328 19.32 5.45 5.87
N LEU A 329 18.59 5.96 4.86
CA LEU A 329 17.72 5.21 3.96
C LEU A 329 18.36 5.01 2.57
N GLU A 330 19.67 4.70 2.51
CA GLU A 330 20.47 4.68 1.26
C GLU A 330 20.43 3.34 0.49
N ASP A 331 19.59 2.37 0.88
CA ASP A 331 19.53 1.08 0.19
C ASP A 331 18.99 1.24 -1.24
N ALA A 332 19.53 0.47 -2.17
CA ALA A 332 19.16 0.50 -3.58
C ALA A 332 18.72 -0.90 -4.02
N LEU A 333 17.45 -1.20 -3.80
CA LEU A 333 16.82 -2.48 -4.10
C LEU A 333 15.64 -2.27 -5.07
N ARG A 334 14.84 -3.31 -5.31
CA ARG A 334 13.70 -3.22 -6.24
C ARG A 334 12.42 -3.01 -5.46
N GLY A 335 12.24 -1.80 -4.89
CA GLY A 335 11.07 -1.45 -4.09
C GLY A 335 9.77 -1.44 -4.90
N LEU A 336 8.74 -2.14 -4.42
CA LEU A 336 7.41 -2.16 -5.02
C LEU A 336 6.31 -1.72 -4.05
N GLY A 337 6.31 -2.21 -2.83
CA GLY A 337 5.35 -1.84 -1.80
C GLY A 337 6.01 -1.10 -0.65
N VAL A 338 5.32 -0.13 -0.06
CA VAL A 338 5.80 0.60 1.12
C VAL A 338 4.66 0.86 2.09
N ILE A 339 4.95 0.73 3.39
CA ILE A 339 4.00 0.99 4.47
C ILE A 339 4.73 1.54 5.70
N ALA A 340 4.11 2.53 6.33
CA ALA A 340 4.60 3.18 7.54
C ALA A 340 3.66 2.91 8.71
N ALA A 341 4.19 2.35 9.81
CA ALA A 341 3.47 2.02 11.03
C ALA A 341 4.42 1.96 12.23
N ASP A 342 3.91 2.15 13.43
CA ASP A 342 4.64 1.97 14.69
C ASP A 342 4.50 0.50 15.16
N TRP A 343 5.53 -0.35 14.90
CA TRP A 343 5.47 -1.78 15.25
C TRP A 343 5.97 -2.10 16.65
N ASP A 344 6.83 -1.28 17.25
CA ASP A 344 7.30 -1.52 18.62
C ASP A 344 6.60 -0.69 19.69
N GLN A 345 5.69 0.17 19.25
CA GLN A 345 4.80 0.97 20.10
C GLN A 345 5.59 2.00 20.94
N ASP A 346 6.66 2.55 20.37
CA ASP A 346 7.46 3.59 21.01
C ASP A 346 7.02 5.02 20.63
N GLY A 347 6.13 5.14 19.64
CA GLY A 347 5.53 6.39 19.17
C GLY A 347 6.22 6.99 17.96
N ASP A 348 7.35 6.45 17.53
CA ASP A 348 8.04 6.81 16.29
C ASP A 348 7.61 5.86 15.15
N VAL A 349 7.22 6.42 14.01
CA VAL A 349 6.70 5.61 12.90
C VAL A 349 7.85 4.95 12.14
N ASP A 350 7.85 3.62 12.09
CA ASP A 350 8.80 2.80 11.32
C ASP A 350 8.37 2.68 9.86
N LEU A 351 9.27 2.14 9.00
CA LEU A 351 9.01 1.98 7.57
C LEU A 351 9.35 0.58 7.09
N TYR A 352 8.43 -0.07 6.37
CA TYR A 352 8.68 -1.35 5.70
C TYR A 352 8.58 -1.20 4.19
N VAL A 353 9.58 -1.77 3.47
CA VAL A 353 9.65 -1.79 2.01
C VAL A 353 9.70 -3.23 1.51
N ALA A 354 8.70 -3.59 0.69
CA ALA A 354 8.66 -4.86 -0.02
C ALA A 354 9.44 -4.75 -1.32
N ASN A 355 10.43 -5.64 -1.48
CA ASN A 355 11.34 -5.64 -2.62
C ASN A 355 11.13 -6.87 -3.51
N ASP A 356 11.06 -6.66 -4.82
CA ASP A 356 10.96 -7.74 -5.80
C ASP A 356 12.31 -8.46 -5.95
N VAL A 357 12.33 -9.73 -5.59
CA VAL A 357 13.50 -10.65 -5.65
C VAL A 357 14.73 -10.26 -4.81
N ASP A 358 14.62 -9.22 -4.03
CA ASP A 358 15.61 -8.75 -3.07
C ASP A 358 15.09 -8.92 -1.62
N PRO A 359 15.96 -8.88 -0.60
CA PRO A 359 15.49 -8.86 0.78
C PRO A 359 14.57 -7.67 1.03
N ASN A 360 13.47 -7.87 1.73
CA ASN A 360 12.64 -6.76 2.20
C ASN A 360 13.37 -5.98 3.30
N LEU A 361 13.06 -4.70 3.42
CA LEU A 361 13.68 -3.81 4.40
C LEU A 361 12.66 -3.45 5.49
N LEU A 362 13.11 -3.44 6.73
CA LEU A 362 12.42 -2.83 7.85
C LEU A 362 13.35 -1.80 8.46
N TYR A 363 13.00 -0.56 8.33
CA TYR A 363 13.71 0.56 8.92
C TYR A 363 13.03 0.97 10.23
N ARG A 364 13.73 0.72 11.35
CA ARG A 364 13.29 1.24 12.64
C ARG A 364 13.60 2.72 12.69
N ASN A 365 12.62 3.53 13.07
CA ASN A 365 12.83 4.93 13.41
C ASN A 365 13.51 5.02 14.80
N ASP A 366 14.69 5.63 14.85
CA ASP A 366 15.44 5.83 16.09
C ASP A 366 15.11 7.20 16.73
N GLY A 367 14.05 7.86 16.25
CA GLY A 367 13.59 9.18 16.64
C GLY A 367 14.19 10.31 15.78
N GLY A 368 13.37 11.34 15.54
CA GLY A 368 13.77 12.52 14.77
C GLY A 368 14.13 12.24 13.32
N GLY A 369 13.42 11.34 12.65
CA GLY A 369 13.59 11.01 11.25
C GLY A 369 14.90 10.30 10.91
N ARG A 370 15.47 9.56 11.86
CA ARG A 370 16.67 8.74 11.67
C ARG A 370 16.33 7.28 11.71
N PHE A 371 16.79 6.53 10.72
CA PHE A 371 16.42 5.14 10.55
C PHE A 371 17.61 4.19 10.61
N THR A 372 17.36 2.99 11.14
CA THR A 372 18.30 1.86 11.13
C THR A 372 17.63 0.67 10.46
N GLU A 373 18.26 0.12 9.39
CA GLU A 373 17.78 -1.09 8.73
C GLU A 373 17.95 -2.31 9.65
N ILE A 374 16.86 -3.02 9.92
CA ILE A 374 16.84 -4.18 10.83
C ILE A 374 16.09 -5.40 10.27
N GLY A 375 15.62 -5.40 9.03
CA GLY A 375 14.70 -6.41 8.46
C GLY A 375 15.20 -7.84 8.61
N ARG A 376 16.49 -8.09 8.37
CA ARG A 376 17.09 -9.43 8.62
C ARG A 376 17.09 -9.80 10.10
N ARG A 377 17.40 -8.87 10.97
CA ARG A 377 17.42 -9.09 12.42
C ARG A 377 16.02 -9.23 12.98
N ALA A 378 15.08 -8.47 12.44
CA ALA A 378 13.68 -8.52 12.80
C ALA A 378 12.96 -9.79 12.32
N GLY A 379 13.51 -10.46 11.28
CA GLY A 379 12.95 -11.68 10.71
C GLY A 379 11.91 -11.46 9.61
N VAL A 380 11.91 -10.28 8.94
CA VAL A 380 10.93 -9.89 7.91
C VAL A 380 11.53 -9.68 6.52
N ALA A 381 12.85 -9.87 6.37
CA ALA A 381 13.55 -9.64 5.11
C ALA A 381 13.39 -10.77 4.08
N THR A 382 12.99 -11.97 4.52
CA THR A 382 12.99 -13.20 3.71
C THR A 382 11.91 -14.15 4.21
N ASN A 383 11.63 -15.21 3.44
CA ASN A 383 10.79 -16.30 3.91
C ASN A 383 11.47 -17.12 5.02
N ASP A 384 10.81 -18.19 5.49
CA ASP A 384 11.27 -19.08 6.57
C ASP A 384 12.55 -19.84 6.25
N SER A 385 12.88 -20.01 4.96
CA SER A 385 14.12 -20.64 4.50
C SER A 385 15.29 -19.65 4.32
N GLY A 386 15.08 -18.36 4.58
CA GLY A 386 16.07 -17.30 4.41
C GLY A 386 16.26 -16.83 2.96
N THR A 387 15.28 -17.12 2.08
CA THR A 387 15.31 -16.73 0.67
C THR A 387 14.48 -15.46 0.45
N PRO A 388 15.02 -14.44 -0.24
CA PRO A 388 14.21 -13.31 -0.72
C PRO A 388 13.18 -13.76 -1.76
N GLU A 389 12.00 -13.17 -1.71
CA GLU A 389 10.87 -13.47 -2.59
C GLU A 389 10.53 -12.26 -3.48
N GLY A 390 9.67 -12.43 -4.47
CA GLY A 390 9.16 -11.36 -5.30
C GLY A 390 8.01 -10.66 -4.56
N SER A 391 8.37 -9.80 -3.61
CA SER A 391 7.42 -9.13 -2.73
C SER A 391 6.84 -7.88 -3.37
N MET A 392 5.52 -7.65 -3.22
CA MET A 392 4.80 -6.58 -3.90
C MET A 392 3.90 -5.77 -2.96
N GLY A 393 2.69 -6.23 -2.68
CA GLY A 393 1.75 -5.55 -1.80
C GLY A 393 2.02 -5.83 -0.32
N VAL A 394 1.71 -4.86 0.52
CA VAL A 394 1.93 -4.92 1.97
C VAL A 394 0.69 -4.49 2.75
N ALA A 395 0.43 -5.12 3.89
CA ALA A 395 -0.63 -4.71 4.81
C ALA A 395 -0.22 -4.90 6.27
N VAL A 396 -0.79 -4.09 7.14
CA VAL A 396 -0.59 -4.11 8.59
C VAL A 396 -1.92 -4.32 9.28
N GLY A 397 -1.97 -5.23 10.27
CA GLY A 397 -3.15 -5.53 11.08
C GLY A 397 -2.79 -6.36 12.30
N ASP A 398 -3.68 -6.46 13.28
CA ASP A 398 -3.56 -7.33 14.44
C ASP A 398 -4.42 -8.58 14.23
N TYR A 399 -3.94 -9.50 13.35
CA TYR A 399 -4.76 -10.65 12.93
C TYR A 399 -5.07 -11.60 14.08
N ASN A 400 -4.23 -11.62 15.11
CA ASN A 400 -4.35 -12.57 16.22
C ASN A 400 -4.92 -11.95 17.50
N LEU A 401 -5.30 -10.67 17.46
CA LEU A 401 -5.88 -9.89 18.56
C LEU A 401 -4.98 -9.88 19.83
N ASP A 402 -3.64 -9.90 19.64
CA ASP A 402 -2.68 -9.83 20.76
C ASP A 402 -2.25 -8.40 21.09
N GLY A 403 -2.76 -7.41 20.36
CA GLY A 403 -2.53 -5.98 20.57
C GLY A 403 -1.27 -5.46 19.90
N LYS A 404 -0.64 -6.24 19.02
CA LYS A 404 0.53 -5.84 18.24
C LYS A 404 0.22 -5.93 16.76
N SER A 405 0.65 -4.95 16.02
CA SER A 405 0.48 -4.94 14.56
C SER A 405 1.39 -5.99 13.92
N ASP A 406 0.77 -6.90 13.17
CA ASP A 406 1.43 -7.91 12.35
C ASP A 406 1.65 -7.38 10.93
N LEU A 407 2.46 -8.07 10.13
CA LEU A 407 2.79 -7.68 8.77
C LEU A 407 2.43 -8.78 7.78
N TRP A 408 1.77 -8.42 6.69
CA TRP A 408 1.45 -9.28 5.58
C TRP A 408 2.06 -8.76 4.28
N VAL A 409 2.64 -9.66 3.46
CA VAL A 409 3.27 -9.34 2.17
C VAL A 409 2.79 -10.32 1.11
N THR A 410 2.36 -9.81 -0.06
CA THR A 410 2.05 -10.64 -1.22
C THR A 410 3.29 -10.93 -2.04
N ASN A 411 3.39 -12.12 -2.61
CA ASN A 411 4.57 -12.60 -3.32
C ASN A 411 4.26 -13.12 -4.73
N TYR A 412 5.31 -13.43 -5.48
CA TYR A 412 5.26 -13.94 -6.84
C TYR A 412 4.79 -15.42 -6.90
N GLN A 413 4.54 -15.91 -8.11
CA GLN A 413 4.11 -17.29 -8.40
C GLN A 413 5.05 -18.33 -7.76
N ASN A 414 4.47 -19.35 -7.11
CA ASN A 414 5.13 -20.43 -6.36
C ASN A 414 5.87 -19.95 -5.09
N GLU A 415 5.58 -18.75 -4.63
CA GLU A 415 6.00 -18.22 -3.35
C GLU A 415 4.75 -18.02 -2.48
N LEU A 416 4.85 -18.32 -1.19
CA LEU A 416 3.72 -18.10 -0.29
C LEU A 416 3.63 -16.63 0.07
N GLY A 417 2.42 -16.10 0.17
CA GLY A 417 2.24 -14.81 0.83
C GLY A 417 2.81 -14.88 2.25
N ALA A 418 3.58 -13.88 2.64
CA ALA A 418 4.34 -13.88 3.88
C ALA A 418 3.59 -13.17 5.01
N LEU A 419 3.07 -13.94 5.97
CA LEU A 419 2.53 -13.43 7.22
C LEU A 419 3.63 -13.46 8.30
N TYR A 420 3.98 -12.31 8.83
CA TYR A 420 4.94 -12.16 9.92
C TYR A 420 4.21 -11.70 11.18
N ARG A 421 4.16 -12.58 12.18
CA ARG A 421 3.56 -12.28 13.48
C ARG A 421 4.54 -11.48 14.34
N ASN A 422 4.12 -10.33 14.81
CA ASN A 422 4.89 -9.49 15.72
C ASN A 422 4.89 -10.09 17.14
N SER A 423 6.07 -10.37 17.67
CA SER A 423 6.26 -10.85 19.04
C SER A 423 6.60 -9.74 20.03
N GLY A 424 6.64 -8.49 19.58
CA GLY A 424 7.03 -7.29 20.31
C GLY A 424 8.51 -6.94 20.15
N GLY A 425 8.83 -5.65 20.26
CA GLY A 425 10.20 -5.14 20.14
C GLY A 425 10.83 -5.38 18.77
N LEU A 426 10.06 -5.27 17.70
CA LEU A 426 10.48 -5.51 16.31
C LEU A 426 11.09 -6.90 16.08
N VAL A 427 10.53 -7.92 16.73
CA VAL A 427 10.87 -9.32 16.50
C VAL A 427 9.66 -10.03 15.90
N PHE A 428 9.79 -10.49 14.67
CA PHE A 428 8.74 -11.15 13.94
C PHE A 428 9.02 -12.64 13.73
N ASN A 429 7.95 -13.42 13.61
CA ASN A 429 8.02 -14.83 13.27
C ASN A 429 7.20 -15.09 12.01
N TYR A 430 7.80 -15.76 11.03
CA TYR A 430 7.11 -16.22 9.85
C TYR A 430 5.96 -17.17 10.23
N ALA A 431 4.73 -16.79 9.93
CA ALA A 431 3.53 -17.46 10.44
C ALA A 431 2.67 -18.11 9.34
N SER A 432 2.95 -17.90 8.05
CA SER A 432 2.10 -18.34 6.93
C SER A 432 1.70 -19.81 6.99
N LEU A 433 2.64 -20.71 7.24
CA LEU A 433 2.36 -22.14 7.34
C LEU A 433 1.47 -22.47 8.55
N ASN A 434 1.78 -21.89 9.72
CA ASN A 434 1.01 -22.11 10.95
C ASN A 434 -0.40 -21.55 10.84
N ALA A 435 -0.55 -20.42 10.16
CA ALA A 435 -1.81 -19.76 9.88
C ALA A 435 -2.58 -20.40 8.70
N LYS A 436 -2.05 -21.49 8.11
CA LYS A 436 -2.64 -22.23 6.98
C LYS A 436 -2.80 -21.44 5.69
N ILE A 437 -2.01 -20.39 5.50
CA ILE A 437 -2.03 -19.60 4.26
C ILE A 437 -1.54 -20.41 3.06
N ALA A 438 -0.72 -21.44 3.28
CA ALA A 438 -0.23 -22.37 2.26
C ALA A 438 -1.32 -23.15 1.49
N VAL A 439 -2.59 -23.08 1.91
CA VAL A 439 -3.72 -23.70 1.21
C VAL A 439 -4.24 -22.82 0.07
N THR A 440 -3.68 -21.63 -0.10
CA THR A 440 -4.02 -20.72 -1.19
C THR A 440 -3.42 -21.18 -2.52
N ASP A 441 -3.89 -20.61 -3.62
CA ASP A 441 -3.42 -20.95 -4.96
C ASP A 441 -1.98 -20.46 -5.17
N GLU A 442 -0.98 -21.31 -4.91
CA GLU A 442 0.45 -21.00 -5.05
C GLU A 442 0.85 -20.56 -6.47
N ALA A 443 -0.01 -20.82 -7.46
CA ALA A 443 0.22 -20.38 -8.83
C ALA A 443 -0.16 -18.92 -9.08
N SER A 444 -0.68 -18.20 -8.08
CA SER A 444 -1.07 -16.81 -8.19
C SER A 444 0.12 -15.86 -7.97
N VAL A 445 0.04 -14.69 -8.57
CA VAL A 445 0.93 -13.54 -8.33
C VAL A 445 0.12 -12.49 -7.60
N GLY A 446 0.42 -12.29 -6.31
CA GLY A 446 -0.33 -11.39 -5.44
C GLY A 446 0.16 -9.95 -5.57
N TRP A 447 -0.78 -9.01 -5.67
CA TRP A 447 -0.50 -7.56 -5.77
C TRP A 447 -1.17 -6.81 -4.62
N GLY A 448 -2.20 -6.04 -4.94
CA GLY A 448 -2.95 -5.27 -3.96
C GLY A 448 -3.55 -6.14 -2.87
N THR A 449 -3.46 -5.68 -1.63
CA THR A 449 -3.87 -6.45 -0.45
C THR A 449 -4.30 -5.53 0.68
N ALA A 450 -5.09 -6.06 1.61
CA ALA A 450 -5.48 -5.37 2.83
C ALA A 450 -5.87 -6.38 3.92
N PHE A 451 -5.67 -6.00 5.18
CA PHE A 451 -6.44 -6.55 6.29
C PHE A 451 -7.80 -5.84 6.37
N ALA A 452 -8.87 -6.59 6.52
CA ALA A 452 -10.24 -6.06 6.61
C ALA A 452 -11.15 -7.06 7.32
N ASP A 453 -11.91 -6.62 8.32
CA ASP A 453 -12.94 -7.44 8.95
C ASP A 453 -14.18 -7.46 8.03
N LEU A 454 -14.29 -8.50 7.19
CA LEU A 454 -15.33 -8.60 6.16
C LEU A 454 -16.61 -9.30 6.63
N ASP A 455 -16.57 -10.05 7.73
CA ASP A 455 -17.74 -10.71 8.29
C ASP A 455 -18.21 -10.12 9.64
N GLY A 456 -17.49 -9.13 10.16
CA GLY A 456 -17.89 -8.36 11.35
C GLY A 456 -17.74 -9.15 12.65
N ASP A 457 -16.81 -10.11 12.70
CA ASP A 457 -16.57 -10.92 13.88
C ASP A 457 -15.46 -10.37 14.79
N GLY A 458 -14.81 -9.26 14.35
CA GLY A 458 -13.81 -8.51 15.11
C GLY A 458 -12.37 -8.89 14.80
N ASP A 459 -12.12 -10.01 14.15
CA ASP A 459 -10.79 -10.33 13.63
C ASP A 459 -10.65 -9.92 12.14
N GLU A 460 -9.42 -9.65 11.71
CA GLU A 460 -9.19 -9.13 10.36
C GLU A 460 -8.91 -10.26 9.38
N ASP A 461 -9.68 -10.30 8.30
CA ASP A 461 -9.48 -11.16 7.13
C ASP A 461 -8.40 -10.60 6.22
N LEU A 462 -7.89 -11.41 5.29
CA LEU A 462 -6.95 -10.98 4.27
C LEU A 462 -7.62 -10.95 2.89
N LEU A 463 -7.44 -9.82 2.22
CA LEU A 463 -7.86 -9.57 0.85
C LEU A 463 -6.63 -9.54 -0.05
N VAL A 464 -6.65 -10.27 -1.18
CA VAL A 464 -5.57 -10.28 -2.16
C VAL A 464 -6.13 -10.25 -3.56
N VAL A 465 -5.67 -9.30 -4.39
CA VAL A 465 -5.95 -9.30 -5.82
C VAL A 465 -4.73 -9.77 -6.60
N ASN A 466 -4.96 -10.55 -7.65
CA ASN A 466 -3.94 -11.29 -8.37
C ASN A 466 -3.92 -10.93 -9.85
N GLY A 467 -2.76 -11.19 -10.51
CA GLY A 467 -2.61 -11.03 -11.94
C GLY A 467 -1.17 -11.30 -12.39
N HIS A 468 -0.98 -12.10 -13.44
CA HIS A 468 0.37 -12.45 -13.88
C HIS A 468 0.97 -11.42 -14.82
N ILE A 469 2.29 -11.27 -14.78
CA ILE A 469 3.04 -10.35 -15.63
C ILE A 469 3.45 -10.99 -16.96
N GLU A 470 3.79 -12.29 -16.98
CA GLU A 470 4.20 -13.00 -18.18
C GLU A 470 3.05 -13.16 -19.19
N LEU A 471 3.36 -13.19 -20.46
CA LEU A 471 2.37 -13.42 -21.52
C LEU A 471 1.88 -14.86 -21.57
N ALA A 472 2.73 -15.80 -21.21
CA ALA A 472 2.45 -17.25 -21.22
C ALA A 472 3.04 -17.93 -19.97
N PRO A 473 2.49 -17.67 -18.79
CA PRO A 473 3.02 -18.19 -17.54
C PRO A 473 2.92 -19.72 -17.47
N LYS A 474 3.96 -20.36 -16.97
CA LYS A 474 3.98 -21.81 -16.82
C LYS A 474 3.22 -22.25 -15.58
N GLY A 475 2.19 -23.07 -15.77
CA GLY A 475 1.38 -23.60 -14.66
C GLY A 475 0.37 -22.61 -14.09
N SER A 476 0.17 -21.48 -14.75
CA SER A 476 -0.75 -20.42 -14.35
C SER A 476 -1.41 -19.74 -15.54
N THR A 477 -2.17 -18.69 -15.31
CA THR A 477 -2.83 -17.86 -16.33
C THR A 477 -2.52 -16.39 -16.10
N VAL A 478 -2.64 -15.55 -17.14
CA VAL A 478 -2.45 -14.10 -17.03
C VAL A 478 -3.52 -13.48 -16.12
N ASP A 479 -4.78 -13.77 -16.43
CA ASP A 479 -5.90 -13.41 -15.57
C ASP A 479 -6.02 -14.44 -14.44
N GLN A 480 -5.97 -13.98 -13.19
CA GLN A 480 -5.99 -14.79 -11.98
C GLN A 480 -7.15 -14.40 -11.07
N ARG A 481 -7.61 -15.32 -10.26
CA ARG A 481 -8.73 -15.04 -9.35
C ARG A 481 -8.24 -14.30 -8.11
N PRO A 482 -8.99 -13.29 -7.64
CA PRO A 482 -8.75 -12.70 -6.33
C PRO A 482 -9.04 -13.71 -5.21
N GLN A 483 -8.50 -13.46 -4.04
CA GLN A 483 -8.62 -14.32 -2.86
C GLN A 483 -9.09 -13.50 -1.66
N VAL A 484 -9.98 -14.09 -0.88
CA VAL A 484 -10.32 -13.67 0.48
C VAL A 484 -10.02 -14.83 1.41
N LEU A 485 -9.20 -14.57 2.39
CA LEU A 485 -8.82 -15.52 3.42
C LEU A 485 -9.50 -15.08 4.72
N GLN A 486 -10.58 -15.78 5.07
CA GLN A 486 -11.33 -15.54 6.30
C GLN A 486 -10.49 -15.98 7.49
N ASN A 487 -10.32 -15.10 8.46
CA ASN A 487 -9.67 -15.38 9.74
C ASN A 487 -10.56 -16.30 10.59
N GLN A 488 -9.96 -17.12 11.40
CA GLN A 488 -10.66 -18.08 12.25
C GLN A 488 -10.25 -17.88 13.71
N GLY A 489 -10.68 -16.76 14.29
CA GLY A 489 -10.43 -16.40 15.67
C GLY A 489 -8.97 -16.14 16.00
N GLY A 490 -8.25 -15.45 15.10
CA GLY A 490 -6.86 -15.05 15.28
C GLY A 490 -5.84 -16.21 15.22
N LYS A 491 -6.19 -17.33 14.62
CA LYS A 491 -5.32 -18.53 14.62
C LYS A 491 -4.94 -19.01 13.25
N THR A 492 -5.91 -19.14 12.37
CA THR A 492 -5.72 -19.68 11.02
C THR A 492 -6.62 -18.99 10.03
N PHE A 493 -6.23 -18.99 8.78
CA PHE A 493 -7.05 -18.48 7.69
C PHE A 493 -7.69 -19.61 6.90
N GLN A 494 -8.87 -19.34 6.35
CA GLN A 494 -9.59 -20.25 5.46
C GLN A 494 -9.97 -19.50 4.18
N LEU A 495 -9.64 -20.10 3.03
CA LEU A 495 -10.02 -19.51 1.74
C LEU A 495 -11.55 -19.49 1.61
N VAL A 496 -12.11 -18.31 1.35
CA VAL A 496 -13.54 -18.12 1.08
C VAL A 496 -13.89 -18.80 -0.23
N PRO A 497 -14.95 -19.65 -0.27
CA PRO A 497 -15.35 -20.35 -1.48
C PRO A 497 -15.68 -19.39 -2.63
N ARG A 498 -15.22 -19.69 -3.84
CA ARG A 498 -15.48 -18.92 -5.06
C ARG A 498 -16.97 -18.73 -5.35
N SER A 499 -17.79 -19.69 -4.94
CA SER A 499 -19.26 -19.63 -5.08
C SER A 499 -19.93 -18.50 -4.26
N ASN A 500 -19.21 -17.91 -3.30
CA ASN A 500 -19.76 -16.86 -2.43
C ASN A 500 -19.92 -15.51 -3.14
N ALA A 501 -19.14 -15.26 -4.20
CA ALA A 501 -19.21 -14.03 -4.95
C ALA A 501 -18.71 -14.20 -6.39
N LYS A 502 -19.38 -13.55 -7.34
CA LYS A 502 -18.94 -13.47 -8.75
C LYS A 502 -17.53 -12.92 -8.87
N PHE A 503 -17.17 -11.95 -8.02
CA PHE A 503 -15.83 -11.37 -7.98
C PHE A 503 -14.75 -12.43 -7.73
N LEU A 504 -14.95 -13.33 -6.75
CA LEU A 504 -13.99 -14.39 -6.39
C LEU A 504 -13.86 -15.46 -7.48
N ASP A 505 -14.89 -15.65 -8.30
CA ASP A 505 -14.86 -16.66 -9.38
C ASP A 505 -14.40 -16.08 -10.73
N THR A 506 -14.26 -14.77 -10.86
CA THR A 506 -13.88 -14.11 -12.10
C THR A 506 -12.38 -13.86 -12.17
N PRO A 507 -11.64 -14.50 -13.10
CA PRO A 507 -10.23 -14.19 -13.32
C PRO A 507 -10.04 -12.76 -13.83
N MET A 508 -9.00 -12.09 -13.32
CA MET A 508 -8.63 -10.73 -13.71
C MET A 508 -7.12 -10.51 -13.61
N ASN A 509 -6.62 -9.54 -14.35
CA ASN A 509 -5.24 -9.08 -14.20
C ASN A 509 -5.27 -7.79 -13.36
N ALA A 510 -5.27 -7.95 -12.03
CA ALA A 510 -5.38 -6.83 -11.09
C ALA A 510 -4.01 -6.37 -10.58
N ARG A 511 -3.98 -5.13 -10.04
CA ARG A 511 -2.79 -4.54 -9.42
C ARG A 511 -3.11 -3.91 -8.07
N GLY A 512 -3.51 -2.66 -8.03
CA GLY A 512 -3.81 -1.94 -6.80
C GLY A 512 -5.13 -2.35 -6.15
N LEU A 513 -5.25 -2.14 -4.86
CA LEU A 513 -6.45 -2.34 -4.07
C LEU A 513 -6.55 -1.26 -3.01
N ALA A 514 -7.75 -0.69 -2.83
CA ALA A 514 -8.05 0.25 -1.76
C ALA A 514 -9.37 -0.13 -1.08
N THR A 515 -9.43 0.02 0.24
CA THR A 515 -10.62 -0.25 1.07
C THR A 515 -11.27 1.04 1.54
N ALA A 516 -12.59 1.04 1.62
CA ALA A 516 -13.41 2.11 2.19
C ALA A 516 -14.86 1.62 2.40
N ASP A 517 -15.67 2.37 3.12
CA ASP A 517 -17.13 2.18 3.19
C ASP A 517 -17.81 3.05 2.12
N PHE A 518 -17.82 2.57 0.85
CA PHE A 518 -18.31 3.36 -0.30
C PHE A 518 -19.80 3.66 -0.29
N ASN A 519 -20.58 2.86 0.42
CA ASN A 519 -22.02 3.03 0.49
C ASN A 519 -22.52 3.49 1.87
N ARG A 520 -21.64 3.71 2.83
CA ARG A 520 -21.91 4.16 4.20
C ARG A 520 -22.85 3.23 4.96
N ASP A 521 -22.78 1.93 4.68
CA ASP A 521 -23.56 0.91 5.40
C ASP A 521 -22.85 0.35 6.64
N GLY A 522 -21.66 0.84 6.94
CA GLY A 522 -20.86 0.45 8.10
C GLY A 522 -19.98 -0.77 7.89
N LYS A 523 -19.83 -1.23 6.66
CA LYS A 523 -18.97 -2.36 6.30
C LYS A 523 -17.86 -1.92 5.37
N LEU A 524 -16.72 -2.56 5.48
CA LEU A 524 -15.63 -2.31 4.55
C LEU A 524 -15.93 -2.94 3.19
N ASP A 525 -15.96 -2.08 2.19
CA ASP A 525 -15.96 -2.39 0.76
C ASP A 525 -14.54 -2.25 0.21
N PHE A 526 -14.33 -2.57 -1.06
CA PHE A 526 -13.05 -2.36 -1.70
C PHE A 526 -13.16 -2.10 -3.20
N VAL A 527 -12.14 -1.46 -3.74
CA VAL A 527 -11.96 -1.24 -5.18
C VAL A 527 -10.60 -1.75 -5.62
N ALA A 528 -10.54 -2.42 -6.77
CA ALA A 528 -9.30 -2.95 -7.34
C ALA A 528 -9.06 -2.42 -8.76
N SER A 529 -7.84 -1.96 -9.03
CA SER A 529 -7.42 -1.58 -10.39
C SER A 529 -7.15 -2.84 -11.24
N ARG A 530 -7.48 -2.78 -12.52
CA ARG A 530 -7.29 -3.87 -13.46
C ARG A 530 -6.58 -3.40 -14.72
N VAL A 531 -5.64 -4.21 -15.19
CA VAL A 531 -4.91 -3.93 -16.43
C VAL A 531 -5.87 -4.04 -17.62
N ASP A 532 -5.93 -2.98 -18.44
CA ASP A 532 -6.74 -2.87 -19.65
C ASP A 532 -8.25 -3.12 -19.49
N LYS A 533 -8.75 -3.00 -18.24
CA LYS A 533 -10.18 -3.11 -17.91
C LYS A 533 -10.57 -2.11 -16.83
N GLU A 534 -11.85 -1.81 -16.75
CA GLU A 534 -12.41 -0.95 -15.69
C GLU A 534 -12.12 -1.51 -14.30
N ALA A 535 -11.90 -0.63 -13.33
CA ALA A 535 -11.70 -1.02 -11.93
C ALA A 535 -12.90 -1.84 -11.41
N ALA A 536 -12.61 -2.78 -10.52
CA ALA A 536 -13.64 -3.59 -9.88
C ALA A 536 -14.01 -2.99 -8.53
N LEU A 537 -15.22 -2.43 -8.41
CA LEU A 537 -15.80 -2.01 -7.13
C LEU A 537 -16.62 -3.16 -6.55
N VAL A 538 -16.34 -3.52 -5.30
CA VAL A 538 -16.98 -4.64 -4.61
C VAL A 538 -17.52 -4.19 -3.27
N LEU A 539 -18.83 -4.31 -3.11
CA LEU A 539 -19.51 -4.01 -1.86
C LEU A 539 -19.60 -5.25 -0.96
N ASN A 540 -19.41 -5.04 0.32
CA ASN A 540 -19.59 -6.05 1.35
C ASN A 540 -21.07 -6.16 1.72
N ARG A 541 -21.68 -7.29 1.42
CA ARG A 541 -23.10 -7.61 1.72
C ARG A 541 -23.27 -8.62 2.84
N SER A 542 -22.22 -8.84 3.63
CA SER A 542 -22.30 -9.71 4.82
C SER A 542 -23.32 -9.17 5.81
N GLN A 543 -23.98 -10.05 6.56
CA GLN A 543 -25.12 -9.69 7.39
C GLN A 543 -24.77 -9.64 8.88
N ASP A 544 -25.65 -9.02 9.67
CA ASP A 544 -25.58 -8.96 11.13
C ASP A 544 -24.26 -8.39 11.69
N GLN A 545 -23.67 -7.42 10.97
CA GLN A 545 -22.45 -6.75 11.40
C GLN A 545 -22.75 -5.44 12.14
N ARG A 546 -21.89 -5.14 13.11
CA ARG A 546 -21.76 -3.81 13.71
C ARG A 546 -20.30 -3.43 13.79
N SER A 547 -20.00 -2.19 13.50
CA SER A 547 -18.64 -1.67 13.54
C SER A 547 -18.56 -0.33 14.26
N VAL A 548 -17.43 -0.07 14.87
CA VAL A 548 -17.02 1.27 15.29
C VAL A 548 -16.20 1.87 14.15
N ARG A 549 -16.58 3.06 13.71
CA ARG A 549 -15.93 3.78 12.61
C ARG A 549 -15.40 5.11 13.13
N LEU A 550 -14.09 5.31 13.03
CA LEU A 550 -13.42 6.46 13.59
C LEU A 550 -12.60 7.17 12.53
N ARG A 551 -12.81 8.47 12.38
CA ARG A 551 -11.90 9.36 11.67
C ARG A 551 -11.16 10.21 12.68
N LEU A 552 -9.84 10.11 12.69
CA LEU A 552 -9.00 10.87 13.58
C LEU A 552 -8.53 12.17 12.91
N VAL A 553 -8.42 13.23 13.70
CA VAL A 553 -7.98 14.53 13.21
C VAL A 553 -6.94 15.07 14.18
N GLY A 554 -5.68 15.12 13.75
CA GLY A 554 -4.58 15.70 14.50
C GLY A 554 -4.69 17.22 14.60
N THR A 555 -4.19 17.76 15.68
CA THR A 555 -4.06 19.21 15.91
C THR A 555 -2.66 19.62 16.35
N LYS A 556 -1.92 18.70 16.95
CA LYS A 556 -0.48 18.75 17.24
C LYS A 556 0.26 17.67 16.47
N SER A 557 -0.37 16.51 16.34
CA SER A 557 0.00 15.48 15.39
C SER A 557 -0.26 15.94 13.96
N ASN A 558 0.30 15.27 12.98
CA ASN A 558 -0.10 15.46 11.59
C ASN A 558 -1.62 15.37 11.44
N ARG A 559 -2.18 16.12 10.49
CA ARG A 559 -3.63 16.33 10.36
C ARG A 559 -4.40 15.03 10.15
N ASP A 560 -3.86 14.10 9.41
CA ASP A 560 -4.44 12.79 9.10
C ASP A 560 -4.26 11.77 10.22
N ALA A 561 -3.55 12.14 11.30
CA ALA A 561 -3.22 11.29 12.45
C ALA A 561 -2.51 9.98 12.06
N ILE A 562 -1.76 9.96 10.94
CA ILE A 562 -0.93 8.82 10.54
C ILE A 562 0.09 8.54 11.64
N GLY A 563 0.15 7.28 12.11
CA GLY A 563 0.91 6.86 13.27
C GLY A 563 0.07 6.71 14.55
N ALA A 564 -1.17 7.25 14.57
CA ALA A 564 -2.04 7.10 15.74
C ALA A 564 -2.42 5.63 15.98
N ARG A 565 -2.37 5.20 17.25
CA ARG A 565 -2.75 3.86 17.68
C ARG A 565 -4.05 3.91 18.48
N ILE A 566 -5.03 3.13 18.04
CA ILE A 566 -6.37 3.07 18.59
C ILE A 566 -6.56 1.74 19.32
N GLN A 567 -7.00 1.79 20.56
CA GLN A 567 -7.36 0.62 21.36
C GLN A 567 -8.85 0.69 21.69
N LEU A 568 -9.61 -0.27 21.23
CA LEU A 568 -11.03 -0.41 21.56
C LEU A 568 -11.21 -1.51 22.60
N GLN A 569 -11.99 -1.23 23.64
CA GLN A 569 -12.55 -2.23 24.54
C GLN A 569 -14.07 -2.15 24.54
N PHE A 570 -14.73 -3.26 24.21
CA PHE A 570 -16.18 -3.41 24.25
C PHE A 570 -16.55 -4.75 24.89
N GLY A 571 -17.08 -4.70 26.11
CA GLY A 571 -17.27 -5.91 26.91
C GLY A 571 -15.96 -6.66 27.17
N ARG A 572 -15.85 -7.89 26.67
CA ARG A 572 -14.61 -8.69 26.73
C ARG A 572 -13.76 -8.57 25.47
N PHE A 573 -14.35 -8.08 24.39
CA PHE A 573 -13.66 -7.86 23.13
C PHE A 573 -12.66 -6.71 23.25
N ARG A 574 -11.50 -6.90 22.65
CA ARG A 574 -10.44 -5.89 22.50
C ARG A 574 -9.86 -5.96 21.11
N ALA A 575 -9.65 -4.81 20.51
CA ALA A 575 -8.97 -4.68 19.24
C ALA A 575 -8.01 -3.50 19.26
N VAL A 576 -6.95 -3.61 18.49
CA VAL A 576 -5.99 -2.53 18.23
C VAL A 576 -5.96 -2.27 16.72
N ARG A 577 -5.94 -0.99 16.35
CA ARG A 577 -5.74 -0.54 14.97
C ARG A 577 -4.76 0.61 14.96
N GLN A 578 -4.15 0.85 13.81
CA GLN A 578 -3.33 2.04 13.58
C GLN A 578 -3.83 2.78 12.35
N VAL A 579 -3.66 4.10 12.34
CA VAL A 579 -3.72 4.90 11.10
C VAL A 579 -2.35 4.78 10.45
N ILE A 580 -2.30 4.18 9.27
CA ILE A 580 -1.06 3.83 8.58
C ILE A 580 -0.81 4.73 7.37
N GLY A 581 0.46 4.97 7.04
CA GLY A 581 0.85 5.62 5.79
C GLY A 581 1.19 4.59 4.70
N GLY A 582 0.67 4.78 3.47
CA GLY A 582 0.90 3.83 2.38
C GLY A 582 0.14 2.51 2.54
N GLY A 583 0.75 1.41 2.07
CA GLY A 583 0.16 0.06 2.12
C GLY A 583 -0.39 -0.42 0.78
N SER A 584 -0.91 -1.66 0.74
CA SER A 584 -1.32 -2.35 -0.48
C SER A 584 -0.18 -2.42 -1.52
N TYR A 585 -0.51 -2.35 -2.80
CA TYR A 585 0.44 -2.14 -3.89
C TYR A 585 0.09 -0.85 -4.61
N ALA A 586 1.00 0.11 -4.60
CA ALA A 586 0.86 1.36 -5.33
C ALA A 586 -0.44 2.15 -5.05
N SER A 587 -1.09 1.92 -3.91
CA SER A 587 -2.48 2.35 -3.64
C SER A 587 -2.62 2.93 -2.24
N THR A 588 -3.72 3.67 -2.00
CA THR A 588 -4.05 4.22 -0.68
C THR A 588 -5.51 3.95 -0.35
N SER A 589 -5.75 3.32 0.80
CA SER A 589 -7.10 3.13 1.36
C SER A 589 -7.58 4.38 2.10
N ASP A 590 -8.89 4.50 2.32
CA ASP A 590 -9.44 5.55 3.20
C ASP A 590 -8.85 5.40 4.61
N LEU A 591 -8.50 6.52 5.23
CA LEU A 591 -7.96 6.59 6.60
C LEU A 591 -9.01 6.34 7.69
N LEU A 592 -10.22 5.92 7.31
CA LEU A 592 -11.28 5.53 8.24
C LEU A 592 -10.88 4.26 9.00
N VAL A 593 -10.72 4.38 10.31
CA VAL A 593 -10.48 3.22 11.18
C VAL A 593 -11.78 2.46 11.38
N HIS A 594 -11.81 1.23 10.91
CA HIS A 594 -12.97 0.34 10.98
C HIS A 594 -12.67 -0.84 11.93
N ILE A 595 -13.55 -1.07 12.91
CA ILE A 595 -13.43 -2.16 13.89
C ILE A 595 -14.78 -2.86 14.00
N GLY A 596 -14.89 -4.07 13.46
CA GLY A 596 -16.05 -4.93 13.65
C GLY A 596 -16.16 -5.40 15.10
N ILE A 597 -17.37 -5.63 15.55
CA ILE A 597 -17.64 -6.07 16.93
C ILE A 597 -18.33 -7.43 16.90
N PRO A 598 -17.76 -8.44 17.58
CA PRO A 598 -18.36 -9.77 17.63
C PRO A 598 -19.81 -9.76 18.09
N SER A 599 -20.66 -10.55 17.42
CA SER A 599 -22.11 -10.50 17.64
C SER A 599 -22.52 -10.91 19.05
N GLU A 600 -21.75 -11.72 19.73
CA GLU A 600 -21.95 -12.09 21.14
C GLU A 600 -21.72 -10.92 22.10
N GLU A 601 -20.87 -9.98 21.75
CA GLU A 601 -20.57 -8.83 22.59
C GLU A 601 -21.64 -7.72 22.41
N TRP A 602 -21.99 -7.34 21.19
CA TRP A 602 -22.96 -6.26 21.00
C TRP A 602 -24.42 -6.69 21.25
N LYS A 603 -24.73 -7.99 21.19
CA LYS A 603 -26.04 -8.53 21.60
C LYS A 603 -26.13 -8.72 23.11
N ALA A 604 -25.01 -8.64 23.85
CA ALA A 604 -25.01 -8.77 25.30
C ALA A 604 -25.58 -7.51 25.96
N GLU A 605 -26.76 -7.61 26.62
CA GLU A 605 -27.41 -6.49 27.31
C GLU A 605 -26.56 -5.89 28.45
N SER A 606 -25.54 -6.62 28.91
CA SER A 606 -24.66 -6.22 30.02
C SER A 606 -23.61 -5.19 29.65
N VAL A 607 -23.31 -5.01 28.35
CA VAL A 607 -22.31 -4.04 27.90
C VAL A 607 -22.95 -2.67 27.80
N ALA A 608 -22.53 -1.75 28.67
CA ALA A 608 -23.10 -0.41 28.74
C ALA A 608 -22.37 0.61 27.89
N ALA A 609 -21.06 0.43 27.67
CA ALA A 609 -20.23 1.42 26.99
C ALA A 609 -19.04 0.76 26.24
N ALA A 610 -18.61 1.42 25.18
CA ALA A 610 -17.32 1.21 24.53
C ALA A 610 -16.30 2.19 25.10
N GLN A 611 -15.09 1.71 25.35
CA GLN A 611 -13.95 2.54 25.73
C GLN A 611 -12.95 2.54 24.57
N ILE A 612 -12.53 3.74 24.16
CA ILE A 612 -11.55 3.94 23.11
C ILE A 612 -10.40 4.75 23.68
N SER A 613 -9.19 4.21 23.62
CA SER A 613 -7.97 4.95 23.96
C SER A 613 -7.21 5.21 22.64
N ILE A 614 -6.72 6.43 22.48
CA ILE A 614 -5.91 6.85 21.33
C ILE A 614 -4.56 7.32 21.86
N ASP A 615 -3.51 6.68 21.36
CA ASP A 615 -2.14 7.17 21.47
C ASP A 615 -1.86 7.96 20.19
N TRP A 616 -1.78 9.30 20.31
CA TRP A 616 -1.55 10.21 19.19
C TRP A 616 -0.06 10.32 18.85
N PRO A 617 0.33 10.55 17.57
CA PRO A 617 1.73 10.77 17.17
C PRO A 617 2.46 11.86 17.96
N SER A 618 1.73 12.88 18.44
CA SER A 618 2.28 13.92 19.33
C SER A 618 2.73 13.40 20.71
N GLY A 619 2.54 12.10 21.02
CA GLY A 619 2.75 11.51 22.33
C GLY A 619 1.61 11.77 23.33
N GLN A 620 0.54 12.46 22.93
CA GLN A 620 -0.64 12.64 23.76
C GLN A 620 -1.47 11.34 23.79
N ARG A 621 -2.00 10.97 24.97
CA ARG A 621 -2.96 9.88 25.12
C ARG A 621 -4.31 10.41 25.54
N GLU A 622 -5.37 9.97 24.88
CA GLU A 622 -6.74 10.36 25.19
C GLU A 622 -7.66 9.14 25.33
N GLU A 623 -8.68 9.27 26.16
CA GLU A 623 -9.68 8.24 26.40
C GLU A 623 -11.08 8.77 26.12
N PHE A 624 -11.86 8.00 25.36
CA PHE A 624 -13.24 8.32 25.00
C PHE A 624 -14.16 7.18 25.46
N THR A 625 -15.35 7.55 25.91
CA THR A 625 -16.35 6.58 26.34
C THR A 625 -17.64 6.86 25.59
N PHE A 626 -18.16 5.86 24.90
CA PHE A 626 -19.42 5.92 24.15
C PHE A 626 -20.44 4.97 24.73
N ASP A 627 -21.68 5.45 24.92
CA ASP A 627 -22.79 4.60 25.33
C ASP A 627 -23.07 3.57 24.21
N ALA A 628 -23.06 2.28 24.57
CA ALA A 628 -23.32 1.18 23.66
C ALA A 628 -24.74 1.20 23.05
N LYS A 629 -25.68 1.92 23.65
CA LYS A 629 -27.09 2.00 23.24
C LYS A 629 -27.42 3.22 22.38
N SER A 630 -26.54 4.21 22.31
CA SER A 630 -26.79 5.47 21.63
C SER A 630 -25.69 5.79 20.59
N GLY A 631 -26.02 5.63 19.31
CA GLY A 631 -25.28 6.27 18.20
C GLY A 631 -23.85 5.82 17.92
N LEU A 632 -23.30 4.79 18.61
CA LEU A 632 -21.94 4.32 18.37
C LEU A 632 -21.80 3.62 17.00
N TRP A 633 -22.87 2.97 16.56
CA TRP A 633 -22.86 2.08 15.40
C TRP A 633 -23.38 2.75 14.13
N ASP A 634 -24.17 3.83 14.29
CA ASP A 634 -24.99 4.35 13.21
C ASP A 634 -24.24 5.35 12.33
N GLU A 635 -23.16 5.97 12.86
CA GLU A 635 -22.43 7.03 12.20
C GLU A 635 -20.92 6.92 12.44
N GLU A 636 -20.14 7.44 11.50
CA GLU A 636 -18.73 7.74 11.68
C GLU A 636 -18.52 8.73 12.81
N LYS A 637 -17.54 8.48 13.69
CA LYS A 637 -17.17 9.38 14.79
C LYS A 637 -15.86 10.10 14.45
N ILE A 638 -15.94 11.42 14.37
CA ILE A 638 -14.75 12.26 14.19
C ILE A 638 -14.17 12.57 15.58
N LEU A 639 -12.95 12.11 15.85
CA LEU A 639 -12.22 12.36 17.08
C LEU A 639 -11.07 13.32 16.81
N VAL A 640 -11.11 14.47 17.48
CA VAL A 640 -10.13 15.56 17.27
C VAL A 640 -9.20 15.61 18.47
N GLU A 641 -7.90 15.54 18.21
CA GLU A 641 -6.84 15.60 19.23
C GLU A 641 -7.00 16.83 20.12
N GLY A 642 -6.92 16.64 21.44
CA GLY A 642 -7.05 17.72 22.43
C GLY A 642 -8.47 18.21 22.68
N VAL A 643 -9.46 17.64 22.01
CA VAL A 643 -10.87 17.96 22.19
C VAL A 643 -11.55 16.82 22.96
N ALA A 644 -11.57 16.93 24.29
CA ALA A 644 -12.28 15.96 25.13
C ALA A 644 -13.76 15.84 24.72
N ASN A 645 -14.32 14.65 24.81
CA ASN A 645 -15.76 14.41 24.58
C ASN A 645 -16.59 15.42 25.37
N ARG A 646 -17.32 16.30 24.69
CA ARG A 646 -18.35 17.16 25.26
C ARG A 646 -19.70 16.50 25.16
#